data_2fa85a038eee5d0574392fba7702bac2
#
_entry.id   2fa85a038eee5d0574392fba7702bac2
#
_cell.length_a   1.000
_cell.length_b   1.000
_cell.length_c   1.000
_cell.angle_alpha   90.00
_cell.angle_beta   90.00
_cell.angle_gamma   90.00
#
_symmetry.space_group_name_H-M   'P 1'
#
loop_
_entity.id
_entity.type
_entity.pdbx_description
1 polymer ?
#
loop_
_entity_poly.entity_id
_entity_poly.type
_entity_poly.pdbx_seq_one_letter_code
_entity_poly.pdbx_strand_id
1 'polypeptide(L)'
;YAEGSRRYLEALSTYTRRRISQAGRATVDEVLHVPAALALRQRPGIPGVHSTFGTSTELLNYLRLMFSRLGCHVCPNGHVNAPTLNVAADLPITCSTCGVEFYGPSAEDLAFNSGGACPTCGGTGVVRDIDESTLIADPNLTLEEGAVAPWRNLMWSLMPQVAREMGVRTDVPYKDLTDAEKDIVLHGPMEKRHILYVPKNKDHATELDFTYYSAVNTVRNALAKAKDEKGMARVAKFLCESVCPDCHGTRLSEKARTSTIDGRNLAQVTALSLDELRDWIPTVAPWLPAEMRPMCDSITSETTEPIQRLEQLGLGYLTLDRASETLSNGERQRVALTRAVRSRTTGVLYVLDEPSIGLHPANIEGLLGVMDDLLADGNSVVMVDHDVAVLRHANHLIEIGPGSGADGGRVIAQGSVANVEANPASRIGPFLAGTAKVRVRTPVAPEHLFDEGAIALETDAIHTVHPLEARIPKGRLTCVTGVSGSGKTTLVLESLVAGLKASLAGTTLPGHVLSVDAPGIARVDLVDATPIGVNVRSTVGTYSGVLDDLRRAFAALPDAKEQGLKAGAFSYNTGSLRCPTCDGTGQISLDVQFLPDVDIPCPDCRGSRYGREAYAIQMAIEGDVELSANAEMERNAAHETETASDMTLRRDGSWSALPTASHRASGQGATEVAPYGGSSCHPEQAKRVEGSHAGDFESVHTLSLPEVLTLTVDQALSALAHLKKVWDKLQILHDLGLGYLTLGEATPALSGGEAQRLKLASEMRRSQDDTLFIFDEPTIGLHPLDVETLIGVLQKLIEHGATVVVIEHDLDMIANADYVIDMGPGGGETGGRIVAEGTPAQVAANQMSLTGRYLARELEG
;
A
#
# COMPACT_ATOMS: atom_id res chain seq x y z
N TYR A 1 21.88 -3.35 -3.73
CA TYR A 1 21.36 -2.84 -2.45
C TYR A 1 21.61 -3.81 -1.29
N ALA A 2 21.14 -5.08 -1.39
CA ALA A 2 21.23 -6.04 -0.28
C ALA A 2 22.65 -6.16 0.31
N GLU A 3 23.66 -6.35 -0.53
CA GLU A 3 25.05 -6.47 -0.09
C GLU A 3 25.63 -5.14 0.47
N GLY A 4 25.34 -4.00 -0.16
CA GLY A 4 25.80 -2.70 0.31
C GLY A 4 25.15 -2.29 1.64
N SER A 5 23.86 -2.55 1.80
CA SER A 5 23.13 -2.35 3.06
C SER A 5 23.67 -3.27 4.16
N ARG A 6 23.92 -4.54 3.88
CA ARG A 6 24.48 -5.50 4.84
C ARG A 6 25.85 -5.08 5.32
N ARG A 7 26.75 -4.68 4.42
CA ARG A 7 28.10 -4.19 4.78
C ARG A 7 28.04 -2.92 5.65
N TYR A 8 27.12 -1.99 5.34
CA TYR A 8 26.89 -0.82 6.18
C TYR A 8 26.42 -1.20 7.58
N LEU A 9 25.46 -2.11 7.68
CA LEU A 9 24.91 -2.57 8.95
C LEU A 9 25.93 -3.38 9.77
N GLU A 10 26.85 -4.12 9.16
CA GLU A 10 27.92 -4.84 9.84
C GLU A 10 28.87 -3.91 10.63
N ALA A 11 29.02 -2.67 10.20
CA ALA A 11 29.81 -1.66 10.90
C ALA A 11 29.11 -1.10 12.16
N LEU A 12 27.79 -1.35 12.32
CA LEU A 12 27.02 -0.85 13.46
C LEU A 12 27.08 -1.81 14.64
N SER A 13 26.76 -1.29 15.84
CA SER A 13 26.69 -2.10 17.07
C SER A 13 25.60 -3.19 16.96
N THR A 14 25.76 -4.29 17.66
CA THR A 14 24.81 -5.42 17.71
C THR A 14 23.42 -4.95 18.16
N TYR A 15 23.34 -3.97 19.06
CA TYR A 15 22.09 -3.40 19.54
C TYR A 15 21.35 -2.66 18.43
N THR A 16 22.06 -1.85 17.64
CA THR A 16 21.50 -1.08 16.53
C THR A 16 21.07 -2.02 15.40
N ARG A 17 21.90 -3.01 15.06
CA ARG A 17 21.58 -4.01 14.03
C ARG A 17 20.27 -4.77 14.28
N ARG A 18 19.95 -5.05 15.54
CA ARG A 18 18.71 -5.75 15.92
C ARG A 18 17.44 -4.94 15.71
N ARG A 19 17.54 -3.63 15.61
CA ARG A 19 16.38 -2.72 15.42
C ARG A 19 16.15 -2.27 13.99
N ILE A 20 17.10 -2.54 13.08
CA ILE A 20 17.00 -2.17 11.67
C ILE A 20 16.70 -3.44 10.89
N SER A 21 15.68 -3.38 10.04
CA SER A 21 15.34 -4.48 9.12
C SER A 21 16.54 -4.74 8.21
N GLN A 22 17.04 -5.96 8.23
CA GLN A 22 18.16 -6.37 7.39
C GLN A 22 17.62 -6.83 6.02
N ALA A 23 18.28 -6.40 4.95
CA ALA A 23 18.06 -6.98 3.64
C ALA A 23 18.57 -8.44 3.65
N GLY A 24 17.82 -9.34 3.04
CA GLY A 24 18.26 -10.73 2.83
C GLY A 24 19.58 -10.76 2.04
N ARG A 25 20.31 -11.88 2.15
CA ARG A 25 21.51 -12.08 1.33
C ARG A 25 21.14 -12.12 -0.15
N ALA A 26 21.90 -11.42 -0.98
CA ALA A 26 21.70 -11.47 -2.42
C ALA A 26 22.02 -12.87 -2.96
N THR A 27 21.21 -13.38 -3.89
CA THR A 27 21.43 -14.65 -4.59
C THR A 27 22.34 -14.37 -5.78
N VAL A 28 23.62 -14.14 -5.53
CA VAL A 28 24.65 -13.83 -6.50
C VAL A 28 25.95 -14.55 -6.11
N ASP A 29 26.80 -14.84 -7.07
CA ASP A 29 28.08 -15.51 -6.82
C ASP A 29 29.04 -14.56 -6.08
N GLU A 30 29.21 -13.33 -6.57
CA GLU A 30 30.11 -12.34 -5.99
C GLU A 30 29.64 -10.92 -6.30
N VAL A 31 29.86 -9.99 -5.33
CA VAL A 31 29.66 -8.56 -5.51
C VAL A 31 30.93 -7.84 -5.07
N LEU A 32 31.63 -7.18 -6.03
CA LEU A 32 32.88 -6.48 -5.81
C LEU A 32 32.64 -4.97 -5.68
N HIS A 33 33.51 -4.31 -4.89
CA HIS A 33 33.58 -2.85 -4.76
C HIS A 33 32.23 -2.17 -4.39
N VAL A 34 31.38 -2.87 -3.65
CA VAL A 34 30.07 -2.35 -3.25
C VAL A 34 30.25 -1.31 -2.16
N PRO A 35 29.76 -0.06 -2.36
CA PRO A 35 29.70 0.95 -1.32
C PRO A 35 28.58 0.66 -0.32
N ALA A 36 28.51 1.43 0.78
CA ALA A 36 27.32 1.48 1.61
C ALA A 36 26.12 1.85 0.76
N ALA A 37 25.00 1.11 0.87
CA ALA A 37 23.83 1.34 0.04
C ALA A 37 22.59 1.68 0.87
N LEU A 38 21.87 2.71 0.46
CA LEU A 38 20.57 3.12 1.00
C LEU A 38 19.50 2.95 -0.08
N ALA A 39 18.39 2.29 0.27
CA ALA A 39 17.27 2.17 -0.64
C ALA A 39 16.07 3.00 -0.15
N LEU A 40 15.46 3.71 -1.08
CA LEU A 40 14.18 4.36 -0.91
C LEU A 40 13.15 3.57 -1.72
N ARG A 41 12.33 2.80 -1.00
CA ARG A 41 11.32 1.94 -1.60
C ARG A 41 10.12 2.75 -2.07
N GLN A 42 9.44 2.28 -3.10
CA GLN A 42 8.19 2.84 -3.60
C GLN A 42 7.13 3.01 -2.49
N ARG A 43 7.06 2.06 -1.57
CA ARG A 43 6.13 2.09 -0.43
C ARG A 43 6.90 2.15 0.89
N PRO A 44 7.21 3.35 1.40
CA PRO A 44 7.76 3.47 2.74
C PRO A 44 6.79 2.94 3.79
N GLY A 45 7.33 2.37 4.87
CA GLY A 45 6.51 1.90 6.00
C GLY A 45 5.60 3.01 6.56
N ILE A 46 4.43 2.63 7.04
CA ILE A 46 3.48 3.57 7.67
C ILE A 46 4.03 3.97 9.03
N PRO A 47 4.27 5.26 9.29
CA PRO A 47 4.75 5.74 10.57
C PRO A 47 3.69 5.55 11.66
N GLY A 48 4.12 5.43 12.92
CA GLY A 48 3.20 5.32 14.05
C GLY A 48 2.37 6.59 14.29
N VAL A 49 1.28 6.46 15.06
CA VAL A 49 0.29 7.51 15.36
C VAL A 49 0.85 8.83 15.95
N HIS A 50 2.03 8.76 16.56
CA HIS A 50 2.75 9.94 17.06
C HIS A 50 3.65 10.61 16.01
N SER A 51 3.69 10.10 14.79
CA SER A 51 4.50 10.68 13.72
C SER A 51 3.73 11.77 12.99
N THR A 52 4.37 12.93 12.80
CA THR A 52 3.89 14.01 11.95
C THR A 52 4.89 14.27 10.82
N PHE A 53 4.48 15.03 9.82
CA PHE A 53 5.38 15.50 8.77
C PHE A 53 6.59 16.23 9.38
N GLY A 54 6.39 17.07 10.40
CA GLY A 54 7.46 17.77 11.10
C GLY A 54 8.45 16.84 11.83
N THR A 55 7.98 15.70 12.40
CA THR A 55 8.89 14.70 12.99
C THR A 55 9.59 13.89 11.92
N SER A 56 8.88 13.57 10.83
CA SER A 56 9.43 12.79 9.71
C SER A 56 10.52 13.54 8.94
N THR A 57 10.40 14.87 8.83
CA THR A 57 11.41 15.75 8.21
C THR A 57 12.48 16.23 9.20
N GLU A 58 12.31 15.96 10.51
CA GLU A 58 13.14 16.47 11.61
C GLU A 58 13.08 17.99 11.79
N LEU A 59 12.34 18.74 10.98
CA LEU A 59 12.18 20.20 11.10
C LEU A 59 11.60 20.60 12.45
N LEU A 60 10.69 19.78 13.01
CA LEU A 60 10.12 20.03 14.33
C LEU A 60 11.18 20.09 15.44
N ASN A 61 12.30 19.38 15.31
CA ASN A 61 13.37 19.42 16.30
C ASN A 61 14.01 20.81 16.39
N TYR A 62 14.21 21.44 15.24
CA TYR A 62 14.76 22.81 15.17
C TYR A 62 13.75 23.85 15.68
N LEU A 63 12.47 23.71 15.33
CA LEU A 63 11.43 24.59 15.86
C LEU A 63 11.33 24.48 17.39
N ARG A 64 11.36 23.27 17.94
CA ARG A 64 11.37 23.08 19.39
C ARG A 64 12.59 23.74 20.04
N LEU A 65 13.77 23.64 19.39
CA LEU A 65 14.97 24.31 19.86
C LEU A 65 14.83 25.83 19.77
N MET A 66 14.26 26.38 18.69
CA MET A 66 13.96 27.79 18.54
C MET A 66 13.04 28.28 19.67
N PHE A 67 11.92 27.62 19.87
CA PHE A 67 10.97 28.01 20.93
C PHE A 67 11.54 27.89 22.35
N SER A 68 12.40 26.90 22.60
CA SER A 68 13.11 26.76 23.87
C SER A 68 14.11 27.88 24.09
N ARG A 69 14.93 28.22 23.09
CA ARG A 69 16.09 29.12 23.25
C ARG A 69 15.78 30.58 22.94
N LEU A 70 14.83 30.84 22.04
CA LEU A 70 14.54 32.18 21.52
C LEU A 70 13.16 32.70 21.97
N GLY A 71 12.36 31.87 22.64
CA GLY A 71 10.99 32.21 22.99
C GLY A 71 10.85 33.11 24.21
N CYS A 72 9.72 33.82 24.29
CA CYS A 72 9.21 34.36 25.53
C CYS A 72 8.63 33.20 26.38
N HIS A 73 8.98 33.18 27.66
CA HIS A 73 8.52 32.15 28.59
C HIS A 73 7.66 32.70 29.70
N VAL A 74 6.67 31.90 30.13
CA VAL A 74 5.74 32.27 31.16
C VAL A 74 6.21 31.75 32.52
N CYS A 75 6.34 32.60 33.51
CA CYS A 75 6.67 32.20 34.87
C CYS A 75 5.51 31.41 35.53
N PRO A 76 5.74 30.68 36.64
CA PRO A 76 4.67 29.94 37.35
C PRO A 76 3.44 30.77 37.76
N ASN A 77 3.60 32.10 37.87
CA ASN A 77 2.52 33.03 38.21
C ASN A 77 1.81 33.62 36.96
N GLY A 78 2.12 33.10 35.75
CA GLY A 78 1.45 33.49 34.50
C GLY A 78 1.99 34.75 33.81
N HIS A 79 3.12 35.33 34.26
CA HIS A 79 3.72 36.52 33.61
C HIS A 79 4.65 36.14 32.49
N VAL A 80 4.49 36.78 31.32
CA VAL A 80 5.37 36.60 30.14
C VAL A 80 6.70 37.34 30.37
N ASN A 81 7.80 36.67 30.11
CA ASN A 81 9.15 37.21 30.20
C ASN A 81 9.80 37.21 28.79
N ALA A 82 10.56 38.29 28.53
CA ALA A 82 11.27 38.49 27.27
C ALA A 82 12.31 37.37 27.02
N PRO A 83 12.69 37.12 25.77
CA PRO A 83 13.77 36.18 25.43
C PRO A 83 15.09 36.55 26.11
N THR A 84 15.81 35.54 26.59
CA THR A 84 17.09 35.75 27.30
C THR A 84 18.05 34.58 27.01
N LEU A 85 19.37 34.92 27.00
CA LEU A 85 20.43 33.93 26.88
C LEU A 85 20.54 32.96 28.06
N ASN A 86 19.90 33.28 29.20
CA ASN A 86 19.90 32.41 30.38
C ASN A 86 19.41 30.99 30.07
N VAL A 87 18.39 30.86 29.19
CA VAL A 87 17.88 29.53 28.82
C VAL A 87 18.93 28.69 28.06
N ALA A 88 19.72 29.36 27.22
CA ALA A 88 20.82 28.69 26.51
C ALA A 88 21.99 28.31 27.43
N ALA A 89 22.21 29.10 28.47
CA ALA A 89 23.23 28.87 29.48
C ALA A 89 22.78 27.95 30.63
N ASP A 90 21.54 27.43 30.60
CA ASP A 90 20.90 26.65 31.66
C ASP A 90 20.85 27.39 33.01
N LEU A 91 20.59 28.68 32.94
CA LEU A 91 20.46 29.59 34.07
C LEU A 91 18.96 29.92 34.30
N PRO A 92 18.58 30.25 35.57
CA PRO A 92 17.22 30.64 35.85
C PRO A 92 16.88 32.00 35.24
N ILE A 93 15.60 32.16 34.90
CA ILE A 93 14.99 33.44 34.50
C ILE A 93 14.39 34.08 35.74
N THR A 94 14.72 35.30 36.04
CA THR A 94 14.02 36.08 37.08
C THR A 94 12.89 36.83 36.42
N CYS A 95 11.65 36.55 36.85
CA CYS A 95 10.46 37.21 36.31
C CYS A 95 10.51 38.70 36.58
N SER A 96 10.45 39.53 35.54
CA SER A 96 10.45 40.98 35.65
C SER A 96 9.26 41.59 36.42
N THR A 97 8.16 40.86 36.51
CA THR A 97 6.91 41.32 37.14
C THR A 97 6.81 40.89 38.60
N CYS A 98 7.13 39.64 38.95
CA CYS A 98 6.92 39.10 40.30
C CYS A 98 8.18 38.64 41.03
N GLY A 99 9.35 38.72 40.39
CA GLY A 99 10.63 38.36 40.97
C GLY A 99 10.88 36.86 41.20
N VAL A 100 9.97 35.99 40.76
CA VAL A 100 10.12 34.54 40.93
C VAL A 100 11.18 34.03 39.90
N GLU A 101 12.10 33.21 40.39
CA GLU A 101 13.06 32.53 39.58
C GLU A 101 12.47 31.20 39.03
N PHE A 102 12.63 30.94 37.75
CA PHE A 102 12.18 29.73 37.10
C PHE A 102 13.08 29.40 35.93
N TYR A 103 13.04 28.13 35.49
CA TYR A 103 13.76 27.68 34.31
C TYR A 103 12.84 27.69 33.08
N GLY A 104 13.38 28.15 31.95
CA GLY A 104 12.71 28.02 30.64
C GLY A 104 12.52 26.56 30.25
N PRO A 105 11.56 26.22 29.40
CA PRO A 105 11.36 24.83 28.94
C PRO A 105 12.52 24.38 28.06
N SER A 106 12.96 23.14 28.24
CA SER A 106 13.86 22.48 27.31
C SER A 106 13.15 22.17 25.98
N ALA A 107 13.90 21.83 24.94
CA ALA A 107 13.30 21.38 23.69
C ALA A 107 12.48 20.09 23.85
N GLU A 108 12.78 19.27 24.86
CA GLU A 108 12.03 18.05 25.18
C GLU A 108 10.70 18.35 25.89
N ASP A 109 10.64 19.40 26.71
CA ASP A 109 9.39 19.87 27.33
C ASP A 109 8.41 20.44 26.30
N LEU A 110 8.84 20.70 25.07
CA LEU A 110 8.05 21.12 23.93
C LEU A 110 7.72 19.99 22.94
N ALA A 111 8.14 18.76 23.26
CA ALA A 111 7.89 17.59 22.42
C ALA A 111 6.56 16.93 22.74
N PHE A 112 5.64 16.86 21.78
CA PHE A 112 4.33 16.24 21.97
C PHE A 112 4.38 14.70 22.15
N ASN A 113 5.51 14.06 21.84
CA ASN A 113 5.76 12.64 22.05
C ASN A 113 6.57 12.35 23.34
N SER A 114 6.76 13.36 24.19
CA SER A 114 7.51 13.29 25.42
C SER A 114 6.95 14.28 26.46
N GLY A 115 7.79 15.14 27.07
CA GLY A 115 7.43 16.06 28.16
C GLY A 115 6.35 17.07 27.81
N GLY A 116 6.22 17.45 26.54
CA GLY A 116 5.22 18.40 26.05
C GLY A 116 3.88 17.82 25.64
N ALA A 117 3.69 16.51 25.79
CA ALA A 117 2.48 15.82 25.35
C ALA A 117 1.22 16.33 26.09
N CYS A 118 0.12 16.46 25.36
CA CYS A 118 -1.18 16.67 25.97
C CYS A 118 -1.55 15.45 26.85
N PRO A 119 -1.88 15.63 28.12
CA PRO A 119 -2.14 14.50 29.01
C PRO A 119 -3.41 13.72 28.62
N THR A 120 -4.40 14.34 28.00
CA THR A 120 -5.67 13.72 27.60
C THR A 120 -5.52 12.78 26.40
N CYS A 121 -4.85 13.21 25.35
CA CYS A 121 -4.64 12.39 24.14
C CYS A 121 -3.25 11.73 24.09
N GLY A 122 -2.38 11.95 25.07
CA GLY A 122 -1.03 11.40 25.06
C GLY A 122 -0.18 11.86 23.87
N GLY A 123 -0.47 13.03 23.28
CA GLY A 123 0.25 13.59 22.14
C GLY A 123 -0.24 13.10 20.77
N THR A 124 -1.37 12.40 20.68
CA THR A 124 -1.96 11.97 19.39
C THR A 124 -2.76 13.07 18.70
N GLY A 125 -3.26 14.07 19.47
CA GLY A 125 -4.15 15.13 18.96
C GLY A 125 -5.61 14.71 18.85
N VAL A 126 -5.90 13.42 18.93
CA VAL A 126 -7.24 12.83 18.82
C VAL A 126 -7.55 11.97 20.04
N VAL A 127 -8.82 11.84 20.36
CA VAL A 127 -9.32 10.89 21.34
C VAL A 127 -10.21 9.88 20.62
N ARG A 128 -10.17 8.62 21.08
CA ARG A 128 -10.96 7.51 20.54
C ARG A 128 -12.08 7.21 21.50
N ASP A 129 -13.29 7.48 21.06
CA ASP A 129 -14.51 7.14 21.79
C ASP A 129 -15.25 5.99 21.08
N ILE A 130 -16.16 5.36 21.83
CA ILE A 130 -17.00 4.31 21.28
C ILE A 130 -18.11 4.95 20.47
N ASP A 131 -18.22 4.58 19.20
CA ASP A 131 -19.33 4.98 18.34
C ASP A 131 -20.55 4.10 18.63
N GLU A 132 -21.44 4.60 19.46
CA GLU A 132 -22.63 3.87 19.87
C GLU A 132 -23.57 3.56 18.71
N SER A 133 -23.53 4.32 17.62
CA SER A 133 -24.34 4.09 16.42
C SER A 133 -23.96 2.77 15.70
N THR A 134 -22.74 2.31 15.89
CA THR A 134 -22.21 1.07 15.28
C THR A 134 -22.47 -0.18 16.13
N LEU A 135 -22.93 -0.01 17.39
CA LEU A 135 -23.10 -1.11 18.32
C LEU A 135 -24.31 -2.00 17.96
N ILE A 136 -25.32 -1.44 17.33
CA ILE A 136 -26.52 -2.15 16.89
C ILE A 136 -26.48 -2.32 15.38
N ALA A 137 -26.24 -3.56 14.93
CA ALA A 137 -26.07 -3.86 13.50
C ALA A 137 -27.39 -3.69 12.72
N ASP A 138 -28.48 -4.21 13.25
CA ASP A 138 -29.83 -4.07 12.72
C ASP A 138 -30.83 -4.07 13.87
N PRO A 139 -31.60 -3.00 14.08
CA PRO A 139 -32.59 -2.91 15.14
C PRO A 139 -33.81 -3.82 14.94
N ASN A 140 -33.98 -4.40 13.75
CA ASN A 140 -35.06 -5.36 13.49
C ASN A 140 -34.70 -6.80 13.92
N LEU A 141 -33.44 -7.08 14.20
CA LEU A 141 -32.99 -8.37 14.72
C LEU A 141 -33.19 -8.46 16.23
N THR A 142 -33.40 -9.69 16.71
CA THR A 142 -33.38 -10.00 18.15
C THR A 142 -31.92 -10.04 18.67
N LEU A 143 -31.73 -10.00 19.99
CA LEU A 143 -30.39 -10.16 20.58
C LEU A 143 -29.81 -11.55 20.26
N GLU A 144 -30.64 -12.57 20.14
CA GLU A 144 -30.23 -13.95 19.79
C GLU A 144 -29.81 -14.09 18.32
N GLU A 145 -30.45 -13.33 17.44
CA GLU A 145 -30.10 -13.24 16.01
C GLU A 145 -28.86 -12.36 15.77
N GLY A 146 -28.40 -11.64 16.78
CA GLY A 146 -27.16 -10.88 16.74
C GLY A 146 -27.33 -9.39 16.44
N ALA A 147 -28.40 -8.76 16.94
CA ALA A 147 -28.61 -7.31 16.86
C ALA A 147 -27.42 -6.50 17.40
N VAL A 148 -26.75 -7.01 18.45
CA VAL A 148 -25.58 -6.36 19.06
C VAL A 148 -24.27 -6.80 18.38
N ALA A 149 -23.75 -5.96 17.53
CA ALA A 149 -22.55 -6.25 16.73
C ALA A 149 -21.28 -6.61 17.55
N PRO A 150 -20.93 -5.90 18.66
CA PRO A 150 -19.79 -6.28 19.48
C PRO A 150 -19.86 -7.69 20.08
N TRP A 151 -21.04 -8.14 20.49
CA TRP A 151 -21.21 -9.48 21.06
C TRP A 151 -20.93 -10.58 20.04
N ARG A 152 -21.24 -10.31 18.76
CA ARG A 152 -21.01 -11.23 17.65
C ARG A 152 -19.53 -11.23 17.21
N ASN A 153 -18.88 -10.07 17.20
CA ASN A 153 -17.58 -9.88 16.57
C ASN A 153 -16.38 -9.91 17.54
N LEU A 154 -16.60 -9.52 18.80
CA LEU A 154 -15.52 -9.32 19.80
C LEU A 154 -15.61 -10.25 20.99
N MET A 155 -16.75 -10.94 21.19
CA MET A 155 -16.98 -11.77 22.36
C MET A 155 -17.68 -13.08 22.02
N TRP A 156 -17.83 -13.93 23.01
CA TRP A 156 -18.50 -15.23 22.85
C TRP A 156 -20.02 -15.06 22.73
N SER A 157 -20.66 -15.92 21.93
CA SER A 157 -22.09 -15.92 21.64
C SER A 157 -23.01 -16.14 22.86
N LEU A 158 -22.51 -16.06 24.08
CA LEU A 158 -23.24 -16.27 25.34
C LEU A 158 -23.89 -15.01 25.90
N MET A 159 -23.50 -13.81 25.41
CA MET A 159 -24.02 -12.56 25.97
C MET A 159 -25.54 -12.43 25.95
N PRO A 160 -26.28 -12.86 24.92
CA PRO A 160 -27.75 -12.82 24.98
C PRO A 160 -28.32 -13.62 26.16
N GLN A 161 -27.75 -14.79 26.49
CA GLN A 161 -28.20 -15.59 27.62
C GLN A 161 -27.93 -14.88 28.95
N VAL A 162 -26.78 -14.24 29.10
CA VAL A 162 -26.44 -13.46 30.29
C VAL A 162 -27.32 -12.21 30.40
N ALA A 163 -27.64 -11.55 29.28
CA ALA A 163 -28.55 -10.40 29.23
C ALA A 163 -29.98 -10.77 29.70
N ARG A 164 -30.43 -11.99 29.38
CA ARG A 164 -31.71 -12.50 29.87
C ARG A 164 -31.74 -12.57 31.41
N GLU A 165 -30.66 -13.02 32.04
CA GLU A 165 -30.53 -13.02 33.50
C GLU A 165 -30.35 -11.59 34.10
N MET A 166 -30.07 -10.61 33.24
CA MET A 166 -30.11 -9.19 33.62
C MET A 166 -31.52 -8.57 33.47
N GLY A 167 -32.51 -9.36 33.05
CA GLY A 167 -33.89 -8.94 32.89
C GLY A 167 -34.26 -8.36 31.51
N VAL A 168 -33.42 -8.62 30.49
CA VAL A 168 -33.65 -8.17 29.11
C VAL A 168 -34.34 -9.27 28.30
N ARG A 169 -35.36 -8.92 27.54
CA ARG A 169 -36.02 -9.84 26.57
C ARG A 169 -35.12 -10.04 25.37
N THR A 170 -34.69 -11.26 25.11
CA THR A 170 -33.69 -11.55 24.06
C THR A 170 -34.30 -12.08 22.78
N ASP A 171 -35.59 -12.40 22.80
CA ASP A 171 -36.40 -13.04 21.75
C ASP A 171 -37.28 -12.05 20.95
N VAL A 172 -37.23 -10.76 21.30
CA VAL A 172 -37.93 -9.69 20.58
C VAL A 172 -36.93 -8.79 19.82
N PRO A 173 -37.33 -8.14 18.72
CA PRO A 173 -36.46 -7.20 18.00
C PRO A 173 -35.94 -6.09 18.92
N TYR A 174 -34.68 -5.68 18.73
CA TYR A 174 -34.05 -4.63 19.55
C TYR A 174 -34.86 -3.33 19.60
N LYS A 175 -35.50 -2.95 18.49
CA LYS A 175 -36.36 -1.76 18.43
C LYS A 175 -37.53 -1.82 19.41
N ASP A 176 -38.03 -3.02 19.71
CA ASP A 176 -39.20 -3.28 20.55
C ASP A 176 -38.87 -3.50 22.04
N LEU A 177 -37.58 -3.40 22.39
CA LEU A 177 -37.11 -3.36 23.77
C LEU A 177 -37.51 -2.02 24.41
N THR A 178 -37.78 -2.06 25.71
CA THR A 178 -37.99 -0.83 26.51
C THR A 178 -36.69 -0.04 26.64
N ASP A 179 -36.78 1.24 26.95
CA ASP A 179 -35.59 2.10 27.13
C ASP A 179 -34.67 1.57 28.24
N ALA A 180 -35.24 1.02 29.33
CA ALA A 180 -34.48 0.40 30.41
C ALA A 180 -33.73 -0.88 29.94
N GLU A 181 -34.33 -1.72 29.08
CA GLU A 181 -33.69 -2.89 28.49
C GLU A 181 -32.59 -2.45 27.53
N LYS A 182 -32.83 -1.44 26.71
CA LYS A 182 -31.81 -0.86 25.81
C LYS A 182 -30.62 -0.31 26.58
N ASP A 183 -30.87 0.38 27.69
CA ASP A 183 -29.79 0.91 28.55
C ASP A 183 -28.96 -0.24 29.16
N ILE A 184 -29.58 -1.32 29.63
CA ILE A 184 -28.87 -2.50 30.10
C ILE A 184 -28.00 -3.08 28.96
N VAL A 185 -28.53 -3.21 27.74
CA VAL A 185 -27.80 -3.73 26.59
C VAL A 185 -26.59 -2.87 26.23
N LEU A 186 -26.75 -1.54 26.22
CA LEU A 186 -25.69 -0.61 25.82
C LEU A 186 -24.72 -0.30 26.96
N HIS A 187 -25.22 -0.04 28.20
CA HIS A 187 -24.44 0.52 29.29
C HIS A 187 -24.45 -0.31 30.58
N GLY A 188 -25.20 -1.40 30.63
CA GLY A 188 -25.39 -2.20 31.85
C GLY A 188 -24.09 -2.56 32.57
N PRO A 189 -24.10 -2.66 33.91
CA PRO A 189 -22.92 -2.89 34.72
C PRO A 189 -22.29 -4.30 34.49
N MET A 190 -20.98 -4.40 34.66
CA MET A 190 -20.26 -5.69 34.58
C MET A 190 -20.53 -6.49 35.86
N GLU A 191 -21.51 -7.39 35.81
CA GLU A 191 -21.89 -8.25 36.91
C GLU A 191 -21.81 -9.73 36.56
N LYS A 192 -21.41 -10.58 37.52
CA LYS A 192 -21.50 -12.03 37.35
C LYS A 192 -22.94 -12.49 37.46
N ARG A 193 -23.37 -13.28 36.48
CA ARG A 193 -24.68 -13.93 36.46
C ARG A 193 -24.50 -15.42 36.27
N HIS A 194 -25.38 -16.16 36.92
CA HIS A 194 -25.45 -17.61 36.78
C HIS A 194 -26.31 -17.98 35.60
N ILE A 195 -25.76 -18.74 34.64
CA ILE A 195 -26.47 -19.15 33.41
C ILE A 195 -26.42 -20.66 33.23
N LEU A 196 -27.49 -21.22 32.66
CA LEU A 196 -27.55 -22.59 32.20
C LEU A 196 -27.11 -22.61 30.72
N TYR A 197 -25.90 -23.11 30.45
CA TYR A 197 -25.36 -23.17 29.09
C TYR A 197 -25.48 -24.57 28.51
N VAL A 198 -26.13 -24.70 27.34
CA VAL A 198 -26.18 -25.94 26.56
C VAL A 198 -25.25 -25.78 25.35
N PRO A 199 -24.10 -26.45 25.29
CA PRO A 199 -23.21 -26.42 24.10
C PRO A 199 -23.91 -27.02 22.90
N LYS A 200 -23.72 -26.44 21.70
CA LYS A 200 -24.34 -26.90 20.42
C LYS A 200 -24.14 -28.37 20.09
N ASN A 201 -23.14 -29.03 20.70
CA ASN A 201 -22.77 -30.44 20.42
C ASN A 201 -22.92 -31.36 21.65
N LYS A 202 -23.63 -30.95 22.73
CA LYS A 202 -23.84 -31.78 23.92
C LYS A 202 -25.29 -31.64 24.41
N ASP A 203 -25.91 -32.74 24.83
CA ASP A 203 -27.28 -32.78 25.37
C ASP A 203 -27.36 -32.44 26.87
N HIS A 204 -26.24 -31.98 27.48
CA HIS A 204 -26.22 -31.68 28.92
C HIS A 204 -25.97 -30.16 29.13
N ALA A 205 -26.90 -29.57 29.91
CA ALA A 205 -26.72 -28.20 30.40
C ALA A 205 -25.58 -28.16 31.43
N THR A 206 -24.71 -27.13 31.35
CA THR A 206 -23.66 -26.86 32.31
C THR A 206 -23.97 -25.51 32.98
N GLU A 207 -23.93 -25.48 34.28
CA GLU A 207 -24.05 -24.24 35.06
C GLU A 207 -22.73 -23.47 34.96
N LEU A 208 -22.83 -22.18 34.56
CA LEU A 208 -21.68 -21.31 34.40
C LEU A 208 -21.94 -19.95 35.06
N ASP A 209 -20.98 -19.48 35.86
CA ASP A 209 -20.93 -18.09 36.29
C ASP A 209 -20.23 -17.25 35.24
N PHE A 210 -20.98 -16.40 34.56
CA PHE A 210 -20.42 -15.56 33.49
C PHE A 210 -20.62 -14.07 33.77
N THR A 211 -19.57 -13.26 33.49
CA THR A 211 -19.66 -11.80 33.67
C THR A 211 -20.42 -11.18 32.51
N TYR A 212 -21.47 -10.44 32.79
CA TYR A 212 -22.16 -9.62 31.81
C TYR A 212 -21.24 -8.49 31.32
N TYR A 213 -21.22 -8.31 30.01
CA TYR A 213 -20.57 -7.17 29.36
C TYR A 213 -21.58 -6.51 28.43
N SER A 214 -21.99 -5.30 28.75
CA SER A 214 -22.80 -4.48 27.83
C SER A 214 -22.06 -4.24 26.52
N ALA A 215 -22.73 -3.75 25.49
CA ALA A 215 -22.12 -3.49 24.20
C ALA A 215 -20.90 -2.57 24.32
N VAL A 216 -21.01 -1.46 25.06
CA VAL A 216 -19.93 -0.51 25.35
C VAL A 216 -18.79 -1.18 26.12
N ASN A 217 -19.09 -1.93 27.18
CA ASN A 217 -18.07 -2.60 27.98
C ASN A 217 -17.37 -3.73 27.20
N THR A 218 -18.06 -4.35 26.25
CA THR A 218 -17.45 -5.33 25.33
C THR A 218 -16.38 -4.69 24.46
N VAL A 219 -16.67 -3.53 23.84
CA VAL A 219 -15.71 -2.77 23.03
C VAL A 219 -14.55 -2.29 23.88
N ARG A 220 -14.83 -1.69 25.05
CA ARG A 220 -13.80 -1.19 25.99
C ARG A 220 -12.85 -2.31 26.45
N ASN A 221 -13.39 -3.47 26.79
CA ASN A 221 -12.59 -4.63 27.18
C ASN A 221 -11.76 -5.20 26.01
N ALA A 222 -12.31 -5.21 24.80
CA ALA A 222 -11.59 -5.64 23.61
C ALA A 222 -10.47 -4.65 23.27
N LEU A 223 -10.70 -3.35 23.37
CA LEU A 223 -9.70 -2.30 23.16
C LEU A 223 -8.53 -2.44 24.16
N ALA A 224 -8.83 -2.64 25.43
CA ALA A 224 -7.81 -2.84 26.48
C ALA A 224 -6.93 -4.10 26.25
N LYS A 225 -7.46 -5.11 25.54
CA LYS A 225 -6.76 -6.36 25.23
C LYS A 225 -6.13 -6.41 23.86
N ALA A 226 -6.44 -5.47 22.98
CA ALA A 226 -5.87 -5.41 21.64
C ALA A 226 -4.40 -5.02 21.71
N LYS A 227 -3.51 -5.99 21.46
CA LYS A 227 -2.05 -5.81 21.50
C LYS A 227 -1.42 -5.86 20.11
N ASP A 228 -2.17 -6.33 19.12
CA ASP A 228 -1.74 -6.50 17.74
C ASP A 228 -2.66 -5.73 16.78
N GLU A 229 -2.17 -5.52 15.57
CA GLU A 229 -2.88 -4.79 14.51
C GLU A 229 -4.23 -5.47 14.15
N LYS A 230 -4.27 -6.80 14.16
CA LYS A 230 -5.51 -7.56 13.89
C LYS A 230 -6.55 -7.38 14.99
N GLY A 231 -6.11 -7.30 16.23
CA GLY A 231 -6.97 -6.98 17.38
C GLY A 231 -7.54 -5.56 17.27
N MET A 232 -6.68 -4.59 16.97
CA MET A 232 -7.08 -3.20 16.77
C MET A 232 -8.06 -3.04 15.60
N ALA A 233 -7.80 -3.66 14.45
CA ALA A 233 -8.69 -3.59 13.28
C ALA A 233 -10.10 -4.14 13.55
N ARG A 234 -10.24 -5.13 14.43
CA ARG A 234 -11.56 -5.64 14.85
C ARG A 234 -12.33 -4.68 15.75
N VAL A 235 -11.61 -3.95 16.61
CA VAL A 235 -12.22 -2.99 17.54
C VAL A 235 -12.49 -1.66 16.86
N ALA A 236 -11.64 -1.24 15.93
CA ALA A 236 -11.72 0.04 15.22
C ALA A 236 -13.09 0.32 14.58
N LYS A 237 -13.81 -0.74 14.18
CA LYS A 237 -15.17 -0.63 13.60
C LYS A 237 -16.21 -0.05 14.55
N PHE A 238 -15.92 -0.01 15.83
CA PHE A 238 -16.81 0.47 16.91
C PHE A 238 -16.27 1.74 17.57
N LEU A 239 -15.23 2.35 16.98
CA LEU A 239 -14.60 3.55 17.52
C LEU A 239 -14.80 4.70 16.54
N CYS A 240 -15.08 5.87 17.06
CA CYS A 240 -14.95 7.14 16.37
C CYS A 240 -13.73 7.90 16.91
N GLU A 241 -13.05 8.60 16.03
CA GLU A 241 -11.98 9.51 16.39
C GLU A 241 -12.52 10.93 16.39
N SER A 242 -12.30 11.65 17.46
CA SER A 242 -12.62 13.05 17.57
C SER A 242 -11.39 13.87 17.94
N VAL A 243 -11.38 15.14 17.57
CA VAL A 243 -10.32 16.07 17.97
C VAL A 243 -10.28 16.15 19.49
N CYS A 244 -9.09 16.05 20.07
CA CYS A 244 -8.92 16.12 21.52
C CYS A 244 -9.50 17.43 22.08
N PRO A 245 -10.42 17.40 23.07
CA PRO A 245 -11.09 18.58 23.58
C PRO A 245 -10.15 19.55 24.31
N ASP A 246 -9.02 19.05 24.87
CA ASP A 246 -8.08 19.87 25.63
C ASP A 246 -7.01 20.55 24.79
N CYS A 247 -6.45 19.81 23.83
CA CYS A 247 -5.41 20.37 22.98
C CYS A 247 -5.91 20.86 21.62
N HIS A 248 -7.15 20.58 21.25
CA HIS A 248 -7.77 20.97 19.98
C HIS A 248 -6.92 20.54 18.77
N GLY A 249 -6.41 19.30 18.83
CA GLY A 249 -5.60 18.73 17.74
C GLY A 249 -4.10 19.07 17.78
N THR A 250 -3.67 20.03 18.59
CA THR A 250 -2.26 20.51 18.61
C THR A 250 -1.27 19.51 19.20
N ARG A 251 -1.74 18.42 19.81
CA ARG A 251 -0.94 17.37 20.46
C ARG A 251 -0.17 17.83 21.72
N LEU A 252 -0.03 19.16 21.91
CA LEU A 252 0.76 19.79 22.96
C LEU A 252 -0.05 20.08 24.22
N SER A 253 0.58 19.91 25.37
CA SER A 253 0.02 20.34 26.66
C SER A 253 -0.17 21.86 26.71
N GLU A 254 -1.02 22.33 27.59
CA GLU A 254 -1.23 23.78 27.81
C GLU A 254 0.10 24.47 28.14
N LYS A 255 0.92 23.87 29.01
CA LYS A 255 2.25 24.39 29.37
C LYS A 255 3.17 24.53 28.16
N ALA A 256 3.22 23.54 27.25
CA ALA A 256 4.04 23.60 26.06
C ALA A 256 3.59 24.69 25.07
N ARG A 257 2.32 25.09 25.10
CA ARG A 257 1.76 26.14 24.25
C ARG A 257 1.95 27.56 24.81
N THR A 258 2.50 27.73 26.03
CA THR A 258 2.73 29.06 26.62
C THR A 258 3.96 29.79 26.09
N SER A 259 4.96 29.08 25.56
CA SER A 259 6.14 29.68 24.96
C SER A 259 5.81 30.28 23.59
N THR A 260 6.22 31.53 23.35
CA THR A 260 5.90 32.25 22.10
C THR A 260 7.12 32.92 21.49
N ILE A 261 7.15 32.98 20.16
CA ILE A 261 8.09 33.80 19.36
C ILE A 261 7.23 34.74 18.52
N ASP A 262 7.47 36.05 18.65
CA ASP A 262 6.67 37.08 17.95
C ASP A 262 5.14 36.85 18.06
N GLY A 263 4.69 36.53 19.30
CA GLY A 263 3.28 36.29 19.61
C GLY A 263 2.69 34.96 19.15
N ARG A 264 3.41 34.13 18.40
CA ARG A 264 2.99 32.80 17.95
C ARG A 264 3.57 31.71 18.84
N ASN A 265 2.75 30.74 19.22
CA ASN A 265 3.24 29.55 19.93
C ASN A 265 3.65 28.44 18.94
N LEU A 266 4.28 27.38 19.49
CA LEU A 266 4.77 26.26 18.66
C LEU A 266 3.65 25.60 17.85
N ALA A 267 2.44 25.43 18.41
CA ALA A 267 1.33 24.81 17.68
C ALA A 267 0.88 25.66 16.48
N GLN A 268 0.84 26.99 16.64
CA GLN A 268 0.49 27.90 15.54
C GLN A 268 1.56 27.91 14.45
N VAL A 269 2.83 27.75 14.79
CA VAL A 269 3.93 27.69 13.81
C VAL A 269 3.98 26.32 13.11
N THR A 270 3.69 25.24 13.81
CA THR A 270 3.63 23.92 13.16
C THR A 270 2.43 23.75 12.23
N ALA A 271 1.39 24.56 12.39
CA ALA A 271 0.22 24.61 11.52
C ALA A 271 0.46 25.45 10.23
N LEU A 272 1.57 26.18 10.14
CA LEU A 272 1.97 26.86 8.90
C LEU A 272 2.37 25.81 7.83
N SER A 273 2.04 26.08 6.59
CA SER A 273 2.64 25.36 5.46
C SER A 273 4.14 25.60 5.40
N LEU A 274 4.88 24.74 4.67
CA LEU A 274 6.33 24.99 4.51
C LEU A 274 6.61 26.34 3.81
N ASP A 275 5.77 26.70 2.83
CA ASP A 275 5.88 27.98 2.12
C ASP A 275 5.71 29.15 3.08
N GLU A 276 4.72 29.13 3.97
CA GLU A 276 4.51 30.13 5.01
C GLU A 276 5.61 30.11 6.07
N LEU A 277 6.08 28.91 6.44
CA LEU A 277 7.16 28.74 7.43
C LEU A 277 8.47 29.34 6.89
N ARG A 278 8.79 29.12 5.60
CA ARG A 278 9.93 29.77 4.93
C ARG A 278 9.89 31.29 5.06
N ASP A 279 8.70 31.87 4.85
CA ASP A 279 8.49 33.32 4.89
C ASP A 279 8.50 33.86 6.34
N TRP A 280 8.08 33.05 7.31
CA TRP A 280 8.08 33.43 8.73
C TRP A 280 9.46 33.38 9.40
N ILE A 281 10.30 32.36 9.11
CA ILE A 281 11.62 32.16 9.76
C ILE A 281 12.48 33.43 9.73
N PRO A 282 12.63 34.17 8.60
CA PRO A 282 13.45 35.37 8.54
C PRO A 282 12.97 36.52 9.43
N THR A 283 11.67 36.51 9.82
CA THR A 283 11.10 37.56 10.68
C THR A 283 11.53 37.44 12.14
N VAL A 284 12.05 36.29 12.56
CA VAL A 284 12.41 36.00 13.95
C VAL A 284 13.65 36.78 14.39
N ALA A 285 14.71 36.81 13.61
CA ALA A 285 15.98 37.47 13.96
C ALA A 285 15.80 38.99 14.21
N PRO A 286 15.08 39.76 13.36
CA PRO A 286 14.81 41.19 13.62
C PRO A 286 14.02 41.44 14.93
N TRP A 287 13.13 40.53 15.30
CA TRP A 287 12.30 40.61 16.51
C TRP A 287 13.13 40.40 17.79
N LEU A 288 14.21 39.65 17.74
CA LEU A 288 15.04 39.30 18.91
C LEU A 288 15.99 40.42 19.34
N PRO A 289 16.38 40.48 20.65
CA PRO A 289 17.51 41.26 21.13
C PRO A 289 18.78 40.99 20.30
N ALA A 290 19.61 42.03 20.09
CA ALA A 290 20.78 41.95 19.20
C ALA A 290 21.74 40.82 19.62
N GLU A 291 21.94 40.59 20.92
CA GLU A 291 22.82 39.57 21.47
C GLU A 291 22.34 38.12 21.19
N MET A 292 21.08 37.91 20.87
CA MET A 292 20.51 36.61 20.58
C MET A 292 20.47 36.27 19.09
N ARG A 293 20.67 37.26 18.21
CA ARG A 293 20.61 37.06 16.74
C ARG A 293 21.61 36.04 16.22
N PRO A 294 22.87 35.97 16.66
CA PRO A 294 23.82 34.96 16.18
C PRO A 294 23.33 33.51 16.50
N MET A 295 22.67 33.30 17.64
CA MET A 295 22.08 32.00 17.98
C MET A 295 20.87 31.70 17.10
N CYS A 296 20.04 32.70 16.82
CA CYS A 296 18.93 32.59 15.89
C CYS A 296 19.40 32.17 14.50
N ASP A 297 20.42 32.90 13.97
CA ASP A 297 21.00 32.66 12.64
C ASP A 297 21.55 31.23 12.54
N SER A 298 22.21 30.75 13.60
CA SER A 298 22.72 29.37 13.64
C SER A 298 21.63 28.31 13.62
N ILE A 299 20.52 28.52 14.32
CA ILE A 299 19.41 27.53 14.32
C ILE A 299 18.61 27.58 13.01
N THR A 300 18.36 28.80 12.50
CA THR A 300 17.55 28.99 11.30
C THR A 300 18.26 28.56 10.02
N SER A 301 19.60 28.70 9.95
CA SER A 301 20.37 28.19 8.82
C SER A 301 20.19 26.69 8.57
N GLU A 302 20.03 25.92 9.65
CA GLU A 302 19.82 24.48 9.56
C GLU A 302 18.40 24.09 9.08
N THR A 303 17.46 25.05 9.07
CA THR A 303 16.08 24.79 8.61
C THR A 303 15.84 25.19 7.16
N THR A 304 16.59 26.17 6.65
CA THR A 304 16.33 26.78 5.33
C THR A 304 16.54 25.78 4.19
N GLU A 305 17.68 25.09 4.18
CA GLU A 305 18.00 24.13 3.12
C GLU A 305 16.99 22.96 3.04
N PRO A 306 16.63 22.27 4.15
CA PRO A 306 15.60 21.22 4.12
C PRO A 306 14.23 21.72 3.63
N ILE A 307 13.81 22.93 4.03
CA ILE A 307 12.55 23.51 3.57
C ILE A 307 12.56 23.71 2.06
N GLN A 308 13.63 24.37 1.51
CA GLN A 308 13.76 24.61 0.08
C GLN A 308 13.72 23.29 -0.73
N ARG A 309 14.39 22.25 -0.27
CA ARG A 309 14.37 20.94 -0.94
C ARG A 309 12.98 20.29 -0.92
N LEU A 310 12.26 20.39 0.20
CA LEU A 310 10.88 19.89 0.29
C LEU A 310 9.94 20.64 -0.65
N GLU A 311 10.12 21.96 -0.77
CA GLU A 311 9.36 22.80 -1.72
C GLU A 311 9.66 22.42 -3.17
N GLN A 312 10.93 22.23 -3.53
CA GLN A 312 11.34 21.77 -4.86
C GLN A 312 10.70 20.41 -5.23
N LEU A 313 10.53 19.53 -4.23
CA LEU A 313 9.84 18.27 -4.38
C LEU A 313 8.31 18.40 -4.35
N GLY A 314 7.76 19.62 -4.37
CA GLY A 314 6.32 19.89 -4.39
C GLY A 314 5.61 19.59 -3.07
N LEU A 315 6.29 19.71 -1.93
CA LEU A 315 5.72 19.50 -0.60
C LEU A 315 5.49 20.81 0.18
N GLY A 316 5.62 21.98 -0.47
CA GLY A 316 5.51 23.31 0.14
C GLY A 316 4.17 23.55 0.85
N TYR A 317 3.12 22.92 0.39
CA TYR A 317 1.77 23.03 0.96
C TYR A 317 1.55 22.25 2.27
N LEU A 318 2.46 21.34 2.66
CA LEU A 318 2.30 20.50 3.85
C LEU A 318 2.62 21.29 5.12
N THR A 319 1.80 21.07 6.15
CA THR A 319 2.00 21.60 7.50
C THR A 319 2.79 20.61 8.37
N LEU A 320 3.62 21.11 9.30
CA LEU A 320 4.45 20.23 10.13
C LEU A 320 3.66 19.39 11.14
N ASP A 321 2.46 19.80 11.49
CA ASP A 321 1.54 19.06 12.39
C ASP A 321 0.74 17.96 11.69
N ARG A 322 0.76 17.91 10.34
CA ARG A 322 0.04 16.88 9.57
C ARG A 322 0.49 15.49 9.98
N ALA A 323 -0.45 14.63 10.32
CA ALA A 323 -0.17 13.25 10.69
C ALA A 323 0.50 12.48 9.55
N SER A 324 1.62 11.81 9.81
CA SER A 324 2.38 11.11 8.75
C SER A 324 1.62 9.96 8.11
N GLU A 325 0.63 9.38 8.81
CA GLU A 325 -0.24 8.34 8.28
C GLU A 325 -1.19 8.85 7.17
N THR A 326 -1.48 10.16 7.16
CA THR A 326 -2.34 10.81 6.14
C THR A 326 -1.57 11.21 4.88
N LEU A 327 -0.24 11.07 4.88
CA LEU A 327 0.59 11.33 3.71
C LEU A 327 0.41 10.22 2.67
N SER A 328 0.33 10.58 1.40
CA SER A 328 0.35 9.65 0.29
C SER A 328 1.69 8.89 0.22
N ASN A 329 1.74 7.80 -0.56
CA ASN A 329 2.98 7.05 -0.75
C ASN A 329 4.08 7.92 -1.37
N GLY A 330 3.76 8.71 -2.39
CA GLY A 330 4.69 9.64 -3.03
C GLY A 330 5.18 10.74 -2.07
N GLU A 331 4.30 11.33 -1.24
CA GLU A 331 4.71 12.32 -0.23
C GLU A 331 5.69 11.70 0.78
N ARG A 332 5.40 10.49 1.30
CA ARG A 332 6.30 9.77 2.21
C ARG A 332 7.66 9.46 1.58
N GLN A 333 7.67 9.06 0.32
CA GLN A 333 8.91 8.77 -0.41
C GLN A 333 9.77 10.04 -0.57
N ARG A 334 9.16 11.17 -0.93
CA ARG A 334 9.85 12.47 -1.06
C ARG A 334 10.42 12.97 0.28
N VAL A 335 9.68 12.79 1.38
CA VAL A 335 10.19 13.06 2.73
C VAL A 335 11.41 12.20 3.05
N ALA A 336 11.36 10.91 2.73
CA ALA A 336 12.48 9.99 2.94
C ALA A 336 13.70 10.37 2.08
N LEU A 337 13.47 10.82 0.83
CA LEU A 337 14.51 11.31 -0.07
C LEU A 337 15.22 12.55 0.51
N THR A 338 14.44 13.54 0.97
CA THR A 338 15.01 14.76 1.57
C THR A 338 15.89 14.46 2.79
N ARG A 339 15.48 13.49 3.62
CA ARG A 339 16.31 13.03 4.76
C ARG A 339 17.62 12.37 4.31
N ALA A 340 17.58 11.56 3.26
CA ALA A 340 18.75 10.88 2.73
C ALA A 340 19.80 11.88 2.21
N VAL A 341 19.36 12.90 1.47
CA VAL A 341 20.23 13.95 0.94
C VAL A 341 20.84 14.80 2.04
N ARG A 342 20.06 15.13 3.07
CA ARG A 342 20.53 15.95 4.19
C ARG A 342 21.72 15.34 4.96
N SER A 343 21.91 14.03 4.91
CA SER A 343 22.98 13.35 5.66
C SER A 343 24.39 13.74 5.22
N ARG A 344 24.56 14.46 4.07
CA ARG A 344 25.86 14.88 3.48
C ARG A 344 26.90 13.76 3.50
N THR A 345 26.46 12.54 3.34
CA THR A 345 27.34 11.38 3.23
C THR A 345 27.96 11.33 1.84
N THR A 346 29.21 10.93 1.73
CA THR A 346 29.92 10.74 0.47
C THR A 346 30.21 9.27 0.22
N GLY A 347 30.28 8.85 -1.05
CA GLY A 347 30.59 7.47 -1.41
C GLY A 347 29.48 6.47 -1.09
N VAL A 348 28.23 6.92 -0.98
CA VAL A 348 27.04 6.07 -0.76
C VAL A 348 26.38 5.80 -2.09
N LEU A 349 25.84 4.58 -2.24
CA LEU A 349 24.95 4.20 -3.33
C LEU A 349 23.48 4.41 -2.89
N TYR A 350 22.81 5.34 -3.53
CA TYR A 350 21.37 5.53 -3.38
C TYR A 350 20.64 4.68 -4.42
N VAL A 351 19.73 3.83 -3.97
CA VAL A 351 18.85 3.04 -4.83
C VAL A 351 17.43 3.54 -4.67
N LEU A 352 16.87 4.10 -5.73
CA LEU A 352 15.56 4.74 -5.75
C LEU A 352 14.60 3.92 -6.62
N ASP A 353 13.48 3.57 -6.05
CA ASP A 353 12.44 2.78 -6.71
C ASP A 353 11.25 3.70 -7.06
N GLU A 354 11.12 4.02 -8.35
CA GLU A 354 10.10 4.90 -8.94
C GLU A 354 9.96 6.24 -8.18
N PRO A 355 11.02 7.06 -8.06
CA PRO A 355 10.96 8.32 -7.31
C PRO A 355 10.07 9.38 -7.96
N SER A 356 9.71 9.24 -9.26
CA SER A 356 8.81 10.13 -9.99
C SER A 356 7.33 9.91 -9.69
N ILE A 357 6.97 8.84 -8.96
CA ILE A 357 5.56 8.46 -8.69
C ILE A 357 4.73 9.62 -8.16
N GLY A 358 3.57 9.85 -8.81
CA GLY A 358 2.58 10.85 -8.39
C GLY A 358 3.14 12.28 -8.44
N LEU A 359 4.23 12.51 -9.19
CA LEU A 359 4.77 13.84 -9.44
C LEU A 359 4.13 14.47 -10.67
N HIS A 360 3.66 15.69 -10.49
CA HIS A 360 3.36 16.56 -11.63
C HIS A 360 4.66 16.89 -12.38
N PRO A 361 4.67 17.03 -13.72
CA PRO A 361 5.87 17.35 -14.50
C PRO A 361 6.69 18.52 -13.97
N ALA A 362 6.06 19.54 -13.39
CA ALA A 362 6.76 20.67 -12.75
C ALA A 362 7.61 20.26 -11.53
N ASN A 363 7.25 19.18 -10.85
CA ASN A 363 8.00 18.71 -9.67
C ASN A 363 9.09 17.69 -10.04
N ILE A 364 9.09 17.16 -11.26
CA ILE A 364 10.17 16.30 -11.78
C ILE A 364 11.47 17.09 -11.88
N GLU A 365 11.43 18.35 -12.31
CA GLU A 365 12.62 19.21 -12.34
C GLU A 365 13.26 19.34 -10.96
N GLY A 366 12.46 19.49 -9.90
CA GLY A 366 12.97 19.53 -8.52
C GLY A 366 13.58 18.18 -8.07
N LEU A 367 12.96 17.06 -8.47
CA LEU A 367 13.51 15.71 -8.20
C LEU A 367 14.88 15.55 -8.87
N LEU A 368 15.03 15.96 -10.14
CA LEU A 368 16.29 15.89 -10.87
C LEU A 368 17.37 16.76 -10.22
N GLY A 369 17.02 17.96 -9.75
CA GLY A 369 17.94 18.82 -8.99
C GLY A 369 18.44 18.15 -7.70
N VAL A 370 17.59 17.44 -6.99
CA VAL A 370 17.99 16.66 -5.80
C VAL A 370 18.94 15.51 -6.18
N MET A 371 18.75 14.86 -7.34
CA MET A 371 19.69 13.84 -7.84
C MET A 371 21.06 14.44 -8.17
N ASP A 372 21.07 15.60 -8.83
CA ASP A 372 22.32 16.31 -9.15
C ASP A 372 23.09 16.71 -7.89
N ASP A 373 22.40 17.14 -6.83
CA ASP A 373 23.02 17.43 -5.54
C ASP A 373 23.69 16.18 -4.93
N LEU A 374 23.00 15.02 -4.96
CA LEU A 374 23.57 13.74 -4.49
C LEU A 374 24.83 13.36 -5.26
N LEU A 375 24.82 13.53 -6.59
CA LEU A 375 25.98 13.24 -7.44
C LEU A 375 27.12 14.23 -7.17
N ALA A 376 26.82 15.52 -7.00
CA ALA A 376 27.78 16.54 -6.68
C ALA A 376 28.48 16.30 -5.34
N ASP A 377 27.79 15.73 -4.36
CA ASP A 377 28.35 15.30 -3.07
C ASP A 377 29.21 14.02 -3.17
N GLY A 378 29.44 13.48 -4.38
CA GLY A 378 30.32 12.32 -4.61
C GLY A 378 29.62 10.97 -4.32
N ASN A 379 28.31 10.91 -4.40
CA ASN A 379 27.54 9.71 -4.28
C ASN A 379 27.22 9.09 -5.65
N SER A 380 26.65 7.90 -5.65
CA SER A 380 26.13 7.23 -6.84
C SER A 380 24.62 7.02 -6.68
N VAL A 381 23.87 7.21 -7.77
CA VAL A 381 22.41 7.02 -7.79
C VAL A 381 22.04 5.96 -8.82
N VAL A 382 21.30 4.96 -8.41
CA VAL A 382 20.63 3.99 -9.30
C VAL A 382 19.13 4.16 -9.12
N MET A 383 18.45 4.50 -10.20
CA MET A 383 16.98 4.66 -10.21
C MET A 383 16.33 3.57 -11.04
N VAL A 384 15.20 3.08 -10.60
CA VAL A 384 14.22 2.35 -11.42
C VAL A 384 13.10 3.34 -11.67
N ASP A 385 12.84 3.68 -12.91
CA ASP A 385 11.81 4.66 -13.28
C ASP A 385 11.28 4.39 -14.69
N HIS A 386 10.09 4.91 -14.99
CA HIS A 386 9.43 4.82 -16.29
C HIS A 386 9.21 6.19 -16.95
N ASP A 387 9.37 7.27 -16.19
CA ASP A 387 9.18 8.63 -16.68
C ASP A 387 10.28 9.02 -17.68
N VAL A 388 9.87 9.41 -18.89
CA VAL A 388 10.79 9.73 -20.00
C VAL A 388 11.69 10.94 -19.66
N ALA A 389 11.20 11.93 -18.91
CA ALA A 389 12.02 13.09 -18.51
C ALA A 389 13.12 12.69 -17.52
N VAL A 390 12.78 11.80 -16.57
CA VAL A 390 13.75 11.21 -15.63
C VAL A 390 14.79 10.37 -16.36
N LEU A 391 14.36 9.52 -17.28
CA LEU A 391 15.27 8.66 -18.05
C LEU A 391 16.22 9.48 -18.94
N ARG A 392 15.75 10.57 -19.55
CA ARG A 392 16.61 11.48 -20.34
C ARG A 392 17.71 12.17 -19.51
N HIS A 393 17.52 12.31 -18.22
CA HIS A 393 18.50 12.94 -17.32
C HIS A 393 19.61 11.97 -16.89
N ALA A 394 19.43 10.66 -17.07
CA ALA A 394 20.37 9.66 -16.63
C ALA A 394 21.70 9.72 -17.43
N ASN A 395 22.84 9.50 -16.76
CA ASN A 395 24.14 9.38 -17.41
C ASN A 395 24.28 8.03 -18.17
N HIS A 396 23.64 6.98 -17.63
CA HIS A 396 23.69 5.63 -18.17
C HIS A 396 22.34 4.96 -17.96
N LEU A 397 21.82 4.31 -19.02
CA LEU A 397 20.58 3.55 -19.01
C LEU A 397 20.88 2.07 -19.16
N ILE A 398 20.09 1.26 -18.47
CA ILE A 398 20.04 -0.19 -18.65
C ILE A 398 18.57 -0.56 -18.83
N GLU A 399 18.21 -0.98 -20.02
CA GLU A 399 16.85 -1.40 -20.33
C GLU A 399 16.74 -2.93 -20.26
N ILE A 400 15.76 -3.39 -19.49
CA ILE A 400 15.47 -4.80 -19.26
C ILE A 400 14.18 -5.16 -19.99
N GLY A 401 14.20 -6.27 -20.72
CA GLY A 401 13.07 -6.75 -21.52
C GLY A 401 13.41 -8.09 -22.20
N PRO A 402 12.87 -8.35 -23.41
CA PRO A 402 11.97 -7.50 -24.22
C PRO A 402 10.51 -7.46 -23.78
N GLY A 403 10.07 -8.40 -22.97
CA GLY A 403 8.74 -8.52 -22.41
C GLY A 403 8.77 -8.65 -20.90
N SER A 404 7.66 -9.08 -20.32
CA SER A 404 7.51 -9.39 -18.91
C SER A 404 7.46 -10.91 -18.67
N GLY A 405 7.65 -11.35 -17.42
CA GLY A 405 7.64 -12.77 -17.06
C GLY A 405 8.77 -13.58 -17.73
N ALA A 406 8.43 -14.69 -18.33
CA ALA A 406 9.40 -15.61 -18.98
C ALA A 406 10.16 -14.99 -20.15
N ASP A 407 9.54 -14.04 -20.85
CA ASP A 407 10.14 -13.33 -21.99
C ASP A 407 10.96 -12.11 -21.57
N GLY A 408 11.03 -11.82 -20.25
CA GLY A 408 11.75 -10.70 -19.67
C GLY A 408 13.13 -11.05 -19.13
N GLY A 409 13.61 -10.18 -18.24
CA GLY A 409 14.80 -10.40 -17.43
C GLY A 409 16.14 -10.33 -18.18
N ARG A 410 16.16 -9.83 -19.43
CA ARG A 410 17.38 -9.68 -20.24
C ARG A 410 17.68 -8.22 -20.48
N VAL A 411 18.97 -7.85 -20.48
CA VAL A 411 19.38 -6.52 -20.90
C VAL A 411 19.25 -6.44 -22.44
N ILE A 412 18.36 -5.59 -22.94
CA ILE A 412 18.11 -5.39 -24.37
C ILE A 412 18.82 -4.18 -24.94
N ALA A 413 19.04 -3.15 -24.10
CA ALA A 413 19.80 -1.96 -24.44
C ALA A 413 20.55 -1.44 -23.21
N GLN A 414 21.74 -0.88 -23.41
CA GLN A 414 22.49 -0.19 -22.35
C GLN A 414 23.46 0.84 -22.93
N GLY A 415 23.75 1.85 -22.15
CA GLY A 415 24.73 2.89 -22.51
C GLY A 415 24.22 4.30 -22.17
N SER A 416 24.74 5.31 -22.85
CA SER A 416 24.22 6.66 -22.76
C SER A 416 22.79 6.71 -23.32
N VAL A 417 22.04 7.76 -22.99
CA VAL A 417 20.69 8.00 -23.54
C VAL A 417 20.71 7.89 -25.07
N ALA A 418 21.65 8.56 -25.73
CA ALA A 418 21.80 8.51 -27.20
C ALA A 418 22.06 7.10 -27.75
N ASN A 419 22.77 6.24 -26.98
CA ASN A 419 23.01 4.85 -27.39
C ASN A 419 21.71 4.02 -27.34
N VAL A 420 20.87 4.27 -26.33
CA VAL A 420 19.58 3.59 -26.18
C VAL A 420 18.58 4.08 -27.21
N GLU A 421 18.53 5.38 -27.49
CA GLU A 421 17.72 5.98 -28.56
C GLU A 421 18.02 5.38 -29.94
N ALA A 422 19.31 5.17 -30.21
CA ALA A 422 19.74 4.60 -31.51
C ALA A 422 19.64 3.06 -31.60
N ASN A 423 19.34 2.37 -30.51
CA ASN A 423 19.27 0.92 -30.47
C ASN A 423 17.92 0.40 -30.98
N PRO A 424 17.84 -0.31 -32.12
CA PRO A 424 16.57 -0.79 -32.67
C PRO A 424 15.88 -1.85 -31.80
N ALA A 425 16.60 -2.47 -30.84
CA ALA A 425 16.02 -3.42 -29.90
C ALA A 425 15.39 -2.73 -28.70
N SER A 426 15.69 -1.45 -28.48
CA SER A 426 15.15 -0.68 -27.37
C SER A 426 13.66 -0.38 -27.57
N ARG A 427 12.87 -0.65 -26.55
CA ARG A 427 11.45 -0.32 -26.53
C ARG A 427 11.19 1.11 -26.05
N ILE A 428 12.01 1.60 -25.12
CA ILE A 428 11.92 2.97 -24.63
C ILE A 428 12.60 3.99 -25.57
N GLY A 429 13.55 3.53 -26.40
CA GLY A 429 14.33 4.39 -27.29
C GLY A 429 13.50 5.33 -28.18
N PRO A 430 12.44 4.88 -28.86
CA PRO A 430 11.58 5.74 -29.67
C PRO A 430 10.89 6.87 -28.85
N PHE A 431 10.53 6.61 -27.59
CA PHE A 431 9.95 7.61 -26.69
C PHE A 431 11.02 8.61 -26.20
N LEU A 432 12.23 8.11 -25.89
CA LEU A 432 13.36 8.98 -25.58
C LEU A 432 13.71 9.92 -26.73
N ALA A 433 13.72 9.41 -27.96
CA ALA A 433 13.97 10.18 -29.16
C ALA A 433 12.80 11.12 -29.55
N GLY A 434 11.63 11.00 -28.93
CA GLY A 434 10.41 11.75 -29.27
C GLY A 434 9.78 11.31 -30.60
N THR A 435 10.20 10.17 -31.17
CA THR A 435 9.65 9.65 -32.43
C THR A 435 8.40 8.78 -32.23
N ALA A 436 8.17 8.30 -31.00
CA ALA A 436 6.95 7.62 -30.60
C ALA A 436 6.24 8.40 -29.52
N LYS A 437 4.91 8.40 -29.55
CA LYS A 437 4.01 8.99 -28.55
C LYS A 437 2.84 8.05 -28.33
N VAL A 438 2.29 8.07 -27.12
CA VAL A 438 1.07 7.33 -26.83
C VAL A 438 -0.15 8.10 -27.34
N ARG A 439 -0.68 7.69 -28.48
CA ARG A 439 -1.86 8.28 -29.12
C ARG A 439 -2.81 7.17 -29.56
N VAL A 440 -3.65 6.73 -28.62
CA VAL A 440 -4.57 5.60 -28.81
C VAL A 440 -5.96 6.07 -29.20
N ARG A 441 -6.34 7.26 -28.71
CA ARG A 441 -7.68 7.81 -28.85
C ARG A 441 -7.64 9.12 -29.64
N THR A 442 -8.70 9.37 -30.39
CA THR A 442 -9.01 10.71 -30.90
C THR A 442 -10.04 11.33 -29.96
N PRO A 443 -9.69 12.39 -29.21
CA PRO A 443 -10.64 13.09 -28.33
C PRO A 443 -11.87 13.58 -29.11
N VAL A 444 -13.02 13.57 -28.45
CA VAL A 444 -14.28 14.04 -29.04
C VAL A 444 -14.20 15.54 -29.28
N ALA A 445 -14.80 16.00 -30.38
CA ALA A 445 -14.86 17.43 -30.70
C ALA A 445 -15.60 18.20 -29.60
N PRO A 446 -15.18 19.46 -29.30
CA PRO A 446 -15.74 20.25 -28.18
C PRO A 446 -17.25 20.38 -28.18
N GLU A 447 -17.85 20.46 -29.35
CA GLU A 447 -19.30 20.59 -29.57
C GLU A 447 -20.08 19.32 -29.20
N HIS A 448 -19.41 18.15 -29.15
CA HIS A 448 -20.04 16.87 -28.89
C HIS A 448 -19.71 16.31 -27.50
N LEU A 449 -19.00 17.06 -26.67
CA LEU A 449 -18.57 16.60 -25.34
C LEU A 449 -19.75 16.23 -24.43
N PHE A 450 -20.82 17.03 -24.47
CA PHE A 450 -21.96 16.90 -23.54
C PHE A 450 -23.22 16.31 -24.21
N ASP A 451 -23.12 15.70 -25.38
CA ASP A 451 -24.27 15.13 -26.09
C ASP A 451 -25.01 14.05 -25.27
N GLU A 452 -24.30 13.29 -24.43
CA GLU A 452 -24.89 12.28 -23.55
C GLU A 452 -25.28 12.85 -22.18
N GLY A 453 -25.18 14.18 -22.00
CA GLY A 453 -25.43 14.83 -20.71
C GLY A 453 -24.20 15.06 -19.87
N ALA A 454 -24.40 15.49 -18.64
CA ALA A 454 -23.33 15.79 -17.69
C ALA A 454 -23.66 15.28 -16.28
N ILE A 455 -22.62 14.98 -15.53
CA ILE A 455 -22.65 14.92 -14.07
C ILE A 455 -22.33 16.33 -13.58
N ALA A 456 -23.19 16.93 -12.76
CA ALA A 456 -22.98 18.24 -12.15
C ALA A 456 -22.72 18.09 -10.65
N LEU A 457 -21.72 18.79 -10.15
CA LEU A 457 -21.35 18.82 -8.74
C LEU A 457 -21.19 20.27 -8.30
N GLU A 458 -21.79 20.62 -7.16
CA GLU A 458 -21.61 21.91 -6.51
C GLU A 458 -21.17 21.69 -5.07
N THR A 459 -20.06 22.32 -4.68
CA THR A 459 -19.47 22.15 -3.34
C THR A 459 -19.27 23.49 -2.65
N ASP A 460 -19.42 23.47 -1.32
CA ASP A 460 -18.87 24.49 -0.44
C ASP A 460 -17.40 24.19 -0.15
N ALA A 461 -16.73 25.08 0.60
CA ALA A 461 -15.32 24.91 0.95
C ALA A 461 -15.08 23.64 1.76
N ILE A 462 -14.03 22.89 1.38
CA ILE A 462 -13.54 21.73 2.12
C ILE A 462 -12.00 21.68 2.07
N HIS A 463 -11.35 21.56 3.21
CA HIS A 463 -9.88 21.63 3.32
C HIS A 463 -9.36 22.89 2.62
N THR A 464 -8.52 22.72 1.60
CA THR A 464 -7.99 23.81 0.76
C THR A 464 -8.82 24.06 -0.52
N VAL A 465 -9.84 23.23 -0.77
CA VAL A 465 -10.72 23.42 -1.96
C VAL A 465 -11.75 24.49 -1.66
N HIS A 466 -11.76 25.51 -2.49
CA HIS A 466 -12.75 26.60 -2.44
C HIS A 466 -14.11 26.15 -2.98
N PRO A 467 -15.20 26.86 -2.67
CA PRO A 467 -16.49 26.60 -3.29
C PRO A 467 -16.36 26.60 -4.82
N LEU A 468 -16.85 25.55 -5.46
CA LEU A 468 -16.77 25.40 -6.91
C LEU A 468 -17.93 24.61 -7.49
N GLU A 469 -18.14 24.79 -8.79
CA GLU A 469 -19.02 23.99 -9.63
C GLU A 469 -18.15 23.22 -10.63
N ALA A 470 -18.45 21.93 -10.83
CA ALA A 470 -17.78 21.09 -11.79
C ALA A 470 -18.81 20.35 -12.66
N ARG A 471 -18.55 20.27 -13.97
CA ARG A 471 -19.37 19.51 -14.93
C ARG A 471 -18.52 18.47 -15.64
N ILE A 472 -18.93 17.22 -15.54
CA ILE A 472 -18.22 16.09 -16.14
C ILE A 472 -19.08 15.49 -17.23
N PRO A 473 -18.61 15.42 -18.51
CA PRO A 473 -19.38 14.86 -19.60
C PRO A 473 -19.57 13.34 -19.41
N LYS A 474 -20.79 12.87 -19.66
CA LYS A 474 -21.12 11.43 -19.58
C LYS A 474 -20.62 10.70 -20.83
N GLY A 475 -20.34 9.38 -20.66
CA GLY A 475 -19.87 8.54 -21.77
C GLY A 475 -18.52 8.99 -22.34
N ARG A 476 -17.68 9.65 -21.56
CA ARG A 476 -16.40 10.23 -21.99
C ARG A 476 -15.29 9.91 -20.98
N LEU A 477 -14.03 10.08 -21.43
CA LEU A 477 -12.86 10.05 -20.57
C LEU A 477 -12.57 11.48 -20.08
N THR A 478 -12.79 11.71 -18.79
CA THR A 478 -12.43 12.95 -18.12
C THR A 478 -11.17 12.75 -17.27
N CYS A 479 -10.17 13.61 -17.46
CA CYS A 479 -8.96 13.64 -16.64
C CYS A 479 -9.00 14.82 -15.68
N VAL A 480 -8.87 14.55 -14.36
CA VAL A 480 -8.71 15.59 -13.33
C VAL A 480 -7.23 15.67 -12.98
N THR A 481 -6.61 16.79 -13.31
CA THR A 481 -5.17 17.01 -13.18
C THR A 481 -4.84 18.23 -12.32
N GLY A 482 -3.56 18.54 -12.16
CA GLY A 482 -3.05 19.69 -11.40
C GLY A 482 -1.91 19.30 -10.48
N VAL A 483 -1.19 20.26 -9.93
CA VAL A 483 -0.03 20.01 -9.04
C VAL A 483 -0.40 19.23 -7.78
N SER A 484 0.60 18.66 -7.10
CA SER A 484 0.40 17.98 -5.82
C SER A 484 -0.23 18.95 -4.80
N GLY A 485 -1.24 18.48 -4.04
CA GLY A 485 -1.94 19.30 -3.06
C GLY A 485 -2.95 20.31 -3.63
N SER A 486 -3.23 20.30 -4.95
CA SER A 486 -4.21 21.23 -5.58
C SER A 486 -5.69 20.86 -5.31
N GLY A 487 -5.97 19.76 -4.60
CA GLY A 487 -7.33 19.39 -4.22
C GLY A 487 -8.01 18.36 -5.14
N LYS A 488 -7.31 17.73 -6.07
CA LYS A 488 -7.87 16.71 -6.99
C LYS A 488 -8.60 15.58 -6.27
N THR A 489 -7.92 14.95 -5.32
CA THR A 489 -8.47 13.82 -4.53
C THR A 489 -9.69 14.26 -3.73
N THR A 490 -9.64 15.46 -3.15
CA THR A 490 -10.77 16.04 -2.41
C THR A 490 -11.98 16.30 -3.32
N LEU A 491 -11.76 16.88 -4.50
CA LEU A 491 -12.82 17.10 -5.48
C LEU A 491 -13.46 15.79 -5.94
N VAL A 492 -12.63 14.80 -6.30
CA VAL A 492 -13.14 13.56 -6.91
C VAL A 492 -13.60 12.57 -5.84
N LEU A 493 -12.77 12.22 -4.83
CA LEU A 493 -13.10 11.15 -3.89
C LEU A 493 -14.00 11.62 -2.75
N GLU A 494 -13.66 12.77 -2.13
CA GLU A 494 -14.39 13.23 -0.96
C GLU A 494 -15.69 13.98 -1.32
N SER A 495 -15.74 14.62 -2.51
CA SER A 495 -16.93 15.38 -2.93
C SER A 495 -17.78 14.60 -3.96
N LEU A 496 -17.25 14.31 -5.16
CA LEU A 496 -18.02 13.65 -6.22
C LEU A 496 -18.45 12.23 -5.85
N VAL A 497 -17.49 11.36 -5.49
CA VAL A 497 -17.77 9.95 -5.17
C VAL A 497 -18.63 9.83 -3.91
N ALA A 498 -18.29 10.58 -2.86
CA ALA A 498 -19.05 10.56 -1.60
C ALA A 498 -20.48 11.12 -1.79
N GLY A 499 -20.62 12.21 -2.54
CA GLY A 499 -21.91 12.81 -2.89
C GLY A 499 -22.78 11.86 -3.71
N LEU A 500 -22.23 11.26 -4.77
CA LEU A 500 -22.94 10.29 -5.61
C LEU A 500 -23.37 9.04 -4.83
N LYS A 501 -22.49 8.48 -4.02
CA LYS A 501 -22.84 7.31 -3.18
C LYS A 501 -23.97 7.64 -2.20
N ALA A 502 -23.94 8.82 -1.59
CA ALA A 502 -25.02 9.28 -0.69
C ALA A 502 -26.33 9.48 -1.45
N SER A 503 -26.30 10.12 -2.63
CA SER A 503 -27.45 10.33 -3.49
C SER A 503 -28.07 9.01 -3.96
N LEU A 504 -27.28 8.06 -4.45
CA LEU A 504 -27.72 6.73 -4.89
C LEU A 504 -28.30 5.89 -3.75
N ALA A 505 -27.74 6.02 -2.55
CA ALA A 505 -28.23 5.35 -1.34
C ALA A 505 -29.45 6.05 -0.71
N GLY A 506 -29.83 7.25 -1.16
CA GLY A 506 -30.91 8.04 -0.55
C GLY A 506 -30.57 8.53 0.85
N THR A 507 -29.28 8.71 1.17
CA THR A 507 -28.80 9.21 2.46
C THR A 507 -28.44 10.68 2.36
N THR A 508 -28.17 11.32 3.51
CA THR A 508 -27.75 12.73 3.56
C THR A 508 -26.42 12.94 2.83
N LEU A 509 -26.35 13.98 2.01
CA LEU A 509 -25.11 14.38 1.35
C LEU A 509 -24.04 14.77 2.37
N PRO A 510 -22.74 14.61 2.04
CA PRO A 510 -21.65 15.20 2.86
C PRO A 510 -21.88 16.71 3.06
N GLY A 511 -21.55 17.23 4.23
CA GLY A 511 -21.91 18.59 4.62
C GLY A 511 -21.37 19.71 3.72
N HIS A 512 -20.31 19.44 2.96
CA HIS A 512 -19.70 20.34 1.97
C HIS A 512 -20.24 20.16 0.54
N VAL A 513 -21.02 19.11 0.27
CA VAL A 513 -21.64 18.86 -1.06
C VAL A 513 -23.02 19.50 -1.06
N LEU A 514 -23.16 20.63 -1.77
CA LEU A 514 -24.41 21.38 -1.86
C LEU A 514 -25.40 20.67 -2.77
N SER A 515 -24.92 20.20 -3.94
CA SER A 515 -25.72 19.43 -4.88
C SER A 515 -24.88 18.47 -5.70
N VAL A 516 -25.45 17.34 -6.06
CA VAL A 516 -24.90 16.42 -7.06
C VAL A 516 -26.03 15.88 -7.92
N ASP A 517 -25.93 16.10 -9.23
CA ASP A 517 -26.89 15.63 -10.22
C ASP A 517 -26.16 14.75 -11.25
N ALA A 518 -26.58 13.51 -11.39
CA ALA A 518 -25.96 12.52 -12.28
C ALA A 518 -27.04 11.65 -12.94
N PRO A 519 -27.84 12.23 -13.85
CA PRO A 519 -28.94 11.50 -14.46
C PRO A 519 -28.44 10.26 -15.22
N GLY A 520 -29.01 9.09 -14.94
CA GLY A 520 -28.68 7.82 -15.57
C GLY A 520 -27.39 7.15 -15.03
N ILE A 521 -26.75 7.67 -14.00
CA ILE A 521 -25.70 6.94 -13.28
C ILE A 521 -26.33 6.13 -12.15
N ALA A 522 -26.20 4.81 -12.22
CA ALA A 522 -26.73 3.88 -11.23
C ALA A 522 -25.67 3.30 -10.26
N ARG A 523 -24.38 3.40 -10.65
CA ARG A 523 -23.28 2.83 -9.87
C ARG A 523 -22.00 3.69 -9.98
N VAL A 524 -21.23 3.70 -8.89
CA VAL A 524 -19.93 4.36 -8.83
C VAL A 524 -18.88 3.36 -8.32
N ASP A 525 -17.93 3.02 -9.19
CA ASP A 525 -16.85 2.09 -8.90
C ASP A 525 -15.51 2.83 -8.79
N LEU A 526 -14.83 2.67 -7.67
CA LEU A 526 -13.52 3.28 -7.41
C LEU A 526 -12.42 2.23 -7.59
N VAL A 527 -11.48 2.53 -8.46
CA VAL A 527 -10.27 1.74 -8.71
C VAL A 527 -9.06 2.54 -8.27
N ASP A 528 -8.58 2.26 -7.07
CA ASP A 528 -7.44 2.94 -6.44
C ASP A 528 -6.24 2.00 -6.25
N ALA A 529 -5.07 2.56 -5.92
CA ALA A 529 -3.83 1.82 -5.67
C ALA A 529 -3.76 1.13 -4.30
N THR A 530 -4.86 1.08 -3.53
CA THR A 530 -4.85 0.38 -2.24
C THR A 530 -4.56 -1.11 -2.44
N PRO A 531 -3.72 -1.74 -1.60
CA PRO A 531 -3.38 -3.14 -1.74
C PRO A 531 -4.62 -4.04 -1.77
N ILE A 532 -4.63 -4.97 -2.70
CA ILE A 532 -5.66 -6.01 -2.78
C ILE A 532 -5.33 -7.10 -1.76
N GLY A 533 -6.14 -7.23 -0.73
CA GLY A 533 -5.99 -8.31 0.24
C GLY A 533 -4.72 -8.25 1.07
N VAL A 534 -4.86 -8.11 2.37
CA VAL A 534 -3.74 -8.15 3.34
C VAL A 534 -3.29 -9.60 3.62
N ASN A 535 -3.92 -10.59 3.01
CA ASN A 535 -3.74 -12.00 3.33
C ASN A 535 -3.02 -12.73 2.20
N VAL A 536 -1.90 -13.38 2.53
CA VAL A 536 -1.15 -14.28 1.62
C VAL A 536 -2.00 -15.39 0.98
N ARG A 537 -3.20 -15.64 1.50
CA ARG A 537 -4.17 -16.58 0.93
C ARG A 537 -4.93 -16.02 -0.27
N SER A 538 -4.87 -14.72 -0.53
CA SER A 538 -5.45 -14.12 -1.73
C SER A 538 -4.44 -14.24 -2.88
N THR A 539 -4.89 -14.77 -4.02
CA THR A 539 -4.08 -14.91 -5.24
C THR A 539 -4.79 -14.27 -6.42
N VAL A 540 -4.06 -14.06 -7.53
CA VAL A 540 -4.63 -13.59 -8.81
C VAL A 540 -5.84 -14.44 -9.19
N GLY A 541 -5.71 -15.78 -9.13
CA GLY A 541 -6.79 -16.71 -9.44
C GLY A 541 -8.01 -16.61 -8.53
N THR A 542 -7.83 -16.32 -7.22
CA THR A 542 -8.96 -16.13 -6.29
C THR A 542 -9.64 -14.80 -6.49
N TYR A 543 -8.85 -13.74 -6.64
CA TYR A 543 -9.40 -12.39 -6.76
C TYR A 543 -10.16 -12.19 -8.08
N SER A 544 -9.59 -12.68 -9.19
CA SER A 544 -10.25 -12.69 -10.50
C SER A 544 -11.46 -13.64 -10.55
N GLY A 545 -11.65 -14.52 -9.54
CA GLY A 545 -12.69 -15.55 -9.53
C GLY A 545 -12.47 -16.67 -10.55
N VAL A 546 -11.29 -16.76 -11.17
CA VAL A 546 -10.89 -17.88 -12.04
C VAL A 546 -10.84 -19.18 -11.26
N LEU A 547 -10.26 -19.15 -10.04
CA LEU A 547 -10.13 -20.33 -9.19
C LEU A 547 -11.49 -20.94 -8.79
N ASP A 548 -12.53 -20.13 -8.64
CA ASP A 548 -13.87 -20.65 -8.33
C ASP A 548 -14.47 -21.48 -9.46
N ASP A 549 -14.23 -21.08 -10.72
CA ASP A 549 -14.65 -21.85 -11.89
C ASP A 549 -13.77 -23.08 -12.09
N LEU A 550 -12.46 -22.98 -11.89
CA LEU A 550 -11.54 -24.11 -11.91
C LEU A 550 -11.93 -25.19 -10.90
N ARG A 551 -12.21 -24.81 -9.64
CA ARG A 551 -12.66 -25.75 -8.59
C ARG A 551 -13.93 -26.50 -9.00
N ARG A 552 -14.85 -25.81 -9.69
CA ARG A 552 -16.06 -26.44 -10.21
C ARG A 552 -15.76 -27.41 -11.37
N ALA A 553 -14.84 -27.02 -12.26
CA ALA A 553 -14.40 -27.85 -13.37
C ALA A 553 -13.69 -29.10 -12.87
N PHE A 554 -12.73 -28.99 -11.94
CA PHE A 554 -12.03 -30.14 -11.35
C PHE A 554 -12.98 -31.07 -10.59
N ALA A 555 -13.93 -30.55 -9.84
CA ALA A 555 -14.94 -31.37 -9.15
C ALA A 555 -15.91 -32.11 -10.10
N ALA A 556 -15.99 -31.70 -11.36
CA ALA A 556 -16.81 -32.35 -12.37
C ALA A 556 -16.08 -33.54 -13.06
N LEU A 557 -14.78 -33.69 -12.87
CA LEU A 557 -13.98 -34.79 -13.43
C LEU A 557 -14.40 -36.16 -12.88
N PRO A 558 -14.22 -37.23 -13.65
CA PRO A 558 -14.58 -38.59 -13.21
C PRO A 558 -13.85 -38.98 -11.90
N ASP A 559 -12.52 -38.78 -11.84
CA ASP A 559 -11.67 -39.13 -10.70
C ASP A 559 -12.07 -38.41 -9.40
N ALA A 560 -12.44 -37.12 -9.53
CA ALA A 560 -12.94 -36.36 -8.39
C ALA A 560 -14.31 -36.87 -7.89
N LYS A 561 -15.21 -37.27 -8.81
CA LYS A 561 -16.51 -37.85 -8.46
C LYS A 561 -16.38 -39.23 -7.81
N GLU A 562 -15.48 -40.06 -8.30
CA GLU A 562 -15.21 -41.38 -7.72
C GLU A 562 -14.68 -41.24 -6.27
N GLN A 563 -13.86 -40.26 -6.02
CA GLN A 563 -13.36 -39.93 -4.68
C GLN A 563 -14.33 -39.09 -3.83
N GLY A 564 -15.50 -38.74 -4.36
CA GLY A 564 -16.51 -37.94 -3.63
C GLY A 564 -16.12 -36.49 -3.39
N LEU A 565 -15.12 -35.94 -4.14
CA LEU A 565 -14.59 -34.60 -3.99
C LEU A 565 -15.54 -33.57 -4.62
N LYS A 566 -16.03 -32.64 -3.83
CA LYS A 566 -16.84 -31.49 -4.28
C LYS A 566 -15.95 -30.26 -4.49
N ALA A 567 -16.46 -29.21 -5.16
CA ALA A 567 -15.72 -27.98 -5.42
C ALA A 567 -15.10 -27.33 -4.14
N GLY A 568 -15.72 -27.53 -2.97
CA GLY A 568 -15.17 -27.10 -1.69
C GLY A 568 -13.90 -27.83 -1.29
N ALA A 569 -13.70 -29.08 -1.69
CA ALA A 569 -12.50 -29.86 -1.38
C ALA A 569 -11.24 -29.25 -2.02
N PHE A 570 -11.40 -28.64 -3.19
CA PHE A 570 -10.34 -27.97 -3.94
C PHE A 570 -10.03 -26.54 -3.46
N SER A 571 -10.59 -26.10 -2.33
CA SER A 571 -10.21 -24.81 -1.74
C SER A 571 -8.98 -24.97 -0.87
N TYR A 572 -7.87 -24.31 -1.19
CA TYR A 572 -6.70 -24.30 -0.30
C TYR A 572 -6.94 -23.50 1.00
N ASN A 573 -8.05 -22.74 1.11
CA ASN A 573 -8.40 -22.02 2.33
C ASN A 573 -9.15 -22.91 3.33
N THR A 574 -10.04 -23.77 2.86
CA THR A 574 -10.97 -24.54 3.73
C THR A 574 -11.17 -25.98 3.28
N GLY A 575 -10.65 -26.38 2.13
CA GLY A 575 -10.86 -27.69 1.55
C GLY A 575 -9.99 -28.80 2.16
N SER A 576 -10.39 -30.06 1.91
CA SER A 576 -9.65 -31.23 2.38
C SER A 576 -8.34 -31.48 1.64
N LEU A 577 -8.18 -30.97 0.43
CA LEU A 577 -6.96 -31.11 -0.39
C LEU A 577 -5.91 -30.05 -0.12
N ARG A 578 -6.12 -29.17 0.87
CA ARG A 578 -5.12 -28.16 1.26
C ARG A 578 -3.91 -28.83 1.95
N CYS A 579 -2.75 -28.21 1.84
CA CYS A 579 -1.55 -28.66 2.54
C CYS A 579 -1.77 -28.60 4.06
N PRO A 580 -1.62 -29.71 4.79
CA PRO A 580 -1.84 -29.74 6.24
C PRO A 580 -0.75 -29.00 7.02
N THR A 581 0.48 -28.92 6.48
CA THR A 581 1.64 -28.32 7.17
C THR A 581 1.57 -26.80 7.23
N CYS A 582 1.23 -26.14 6.10
CA CYS A 582 1.09 -24.69 6.04
C CYS A 582 -0.37 -24.21 6.10
N ASP A 583 -1.32 -25.12 6.25
CA ASP A 583 -2.76 -24.82 6.29
C ASP A 583 -3.22 -24.00 5.06
N GLY A 584 -2.59 -24.26 3.89
CA GLY A 584 -2.91 -23.63 2.63
C GLY A 584 -2.34 -22.22 2.40
N THR A 585 -1.41 -21.74 3.23
CA THR A 585 -0.71 -20.46 3.02
C THR A 585 0.39 -20.55 1.96
N GLY A 586 0.94 -21.76 1.73
CA GLY A 586 2.10 -21.99 0.86
C GLY A 586 3.44 -21.67 1.53
N GLN A 587 3.43 -21.02 2.69
CA GLN A 587 4.63 -20.60 3.41
C GLN A 587 4.46 -20.84 4.92
N ILE A 588 5.59 -20.90 5.63
CA ILE A 588 5.65 -20.96 7.08
C ILE A 588 6.35 -19.69 7.56
N SER A 589 5.67 -18.92 8.41
CA SER A 589 6.27 -17.78 9.09
C SER A 589 7.02 -18.28 10.32
N LEU A 590 8.31 -18.03 10.36
CA LEU A 590 9.17 -18.33 11.51
C LEU A 590 9.25 -17.09 12.39
N ASP A 591 8.64 -17.15 13.57
CA ASP A 591 8.90 -16.18 14.65
C ASP A 591 10.33 -16.38 15.15
N VAL A 592 11.24 -15.58 14.62
CA VAL A 592 12.62 -15.56 15.09
C VAL A 592 12.71 -14.50 16.17
N GLN A 593 12.63 -14.89 17.43
CA GLN A 593 12.75 -13.97 18.57
C GLN A 593 13.84 -12.93 18.32
N PHE A 594 13.46 -11.66 18.35
CA PHE A 594 14.33 -10.48 18.13
C PHE A 594 14.71 -10.14 16.67
N LEU A 595 14.17 -10.86 15.67
CA LEU A 595 14.30 -10.52 14.25
C LEU A 595 12.89 -10.36 13.65
N PRO A 596 12.74 -9.68 12.49
CA PRO A 596 11.48 -9.74 11.73
C PRO A 596 11.12 -11.18 11.39
N ASP A 597 9.85 -11.50 11.40
CA ASP A 597 9.35 -12.80 10.96
C ASP A 597 9.90 -13.12 9.57
N VAL A 598 10.40 -14.34 9.41
CA VAL A 598 10.95 -14.83 8.14
C VAL A 598 9.96 -15.81 7.56
N ASP A 599 9.38 -15.45 6.43
CA ASP A 599 8.52 -16.33 5.64
C ASP A 599 9.37 -17.23 4.75
N ILE A 600 9.26 -18.54 4.94
CA ILE A 600 9.90 -19.54 4.08
C ILE A 600 8.85 -20.34 3.33
N PRO A 601 9.13 -20.77 2.09
CA PRO A 601 8.24 -21.70 1.38
C PRO A 601 8.01 -22.96 2.23
N CYS A 602 6.77 -23.43 2.28
CA CYS A 602 6.43 -24.63 3.03
C CYS A 602 7.25 -25.82 2.52
N PRO A 603 7.95 -26.57 3.36
CA PRO A 603 8.81 -27.68 2.92
C PRO A 603 8.02 -28.82 2.25
N ASP A 604 6.75 -29.00 2.62
CA ASP A 604 5.92 -30.10 2.09
C ASP A 604 5.27 -29.74 0.74
N CYS A 605 4.66 -28.56 0.62
CA CYS A 605 3.97 -28.15 -0.60
C CYS A 605 4.78 -27.14 -1.44
N ARG A 606 5.96 -26.72 -0.99
CA ARG A 606 6.89 -25.82 -1.70
C ARG A 606 6.26 -24.56 -2.31
N GLY A 607 5.14 -24.11 -1.74
CA GLY A 607 4.40 -22.94 -2.22
C GLY A 607 3.09 -23.25 -2.93
N SER A 608 2.85 -24.51 -3.37
CA SER A 608 1.62 -24.88 -4.11
C SER A 608 0.32 -24.76 -3.29
N ARG A 609 0.42 -24.71 -1.96
CA ARG A 609 -0.73 -24.59 -1.02
C ARG A 609 -1.58 -25.86 -0.87
N TYR A 610 -1.32 -26.90 -1.66
CA TYR A 610 -2.08 -28.15 -1.71
C TYR A 610 -1.31 -29.33 -1.14
N GLY A 611 -2.03 -30.32 -0.65
CA GLY A 611 -1.51 -31.63 -0.32
C GLY A 611 -1.27 -32.47 -1.58
N ARG A 612 -0.51 -33.58 -1.43
CA ARG A 612 -0.14 -34.44 -2.54
C ARG A 612 -1.35 -35.06 -3.25
N GLU A 613 -2.43 -35.27 -2.53
CA GLU A 613 -3.67 -35.86 -3.05
C GLU A 613 -4.31 -34.98 -4.13
N ALA A 614 -4.04 -33.67 -4.14
CA ALA A 614 -4.55 -32.77 -5.14
C ALA A 614 -3.93 -33.00 -6.54
N TYR A 615 -2.74 -33.55 -6.61
CA TYR A 615 -2.04 -33.85 -7.86
C TYR A 615 -2.58 -35.12 -8.57
N ALA A 616 -3.29 -35.98 -7.86
CA ALA A 616 -3.91 -37.17 -8.46
C ALA A 616 -5.13 -36.86 -9.35
N ILE A 617 -5.72 -35.67 -9.21
CA ILE A 617 -6.87 -35.26 -10.03
C ILE A 617 -6.35 -34.45 -11.21
N GLN A 618 -6.38 -35.05 -12.41
CA GLN A 618 -5.80 -34.50 -13.63
C GLN A 618 -6.89 -34.07 -14.62
N MET A 619 -6.73 -32.88 -15.19
CA MET A 619 -7.58 -32.33 -16.25
C MET A 619 -6.81 -32.30 -17.57
N ALA A 620 -7.45 -32.76 -18.65
CA ALA A 620 -6.90 -32.63 -20.01
C ALA A 620 -6.82 -31.13 -20.40
N ILE A 621 -5.72 -30.75 -21.05
CA ILE A 621 -5.47 -29.39 -21.54
C ILE A 621 -5.34 -29.37 -23.06
N GLU A 622 -5.50 -28.21 -23.67
CA GLU A 622 -5.26 -27.97 -25.08
C GLU A 622 -3.82 -27.48 -25.32
N GLY A 623 -3.13 -28.09 -26.26
CA GLY A 623 -1.74 -27.72 -26.60
C GLY A 623 -0.69 -28.25 -25.63
N ASP A 624 0.55 -27.91 -25.93
CA ASP A 624 1.73 -28.26 -25.12
C ASP A 624 2.03 -27.10 -24.18
N VAL A 625 2.16 -27.39 -22.89
CA VAL A 625 2.50 -26.40 -21.85
C VAL A 625 3.80 -26.79 -21.18
N GLU A 626 4.77 -25.89 -21.19
CA GLU A 626 6.00 -26.03 -20.41
C GLU A 626 5.71 -25.64 -18.94
N LEU A 627 5.90 -26.58 -18.04
CA LEU A 627 5.83 -26.30 -16.60
C LEU A 627 7.13 -25.65 -16.12
N SER A 628 7.07 -24.81 -15.10
CA SER A 628 8.27 -24.30 -14.44
C SER A 628 9.05 -25.46 -13.79
N ALA A 629 10.38 -25.36 -13.71
CA ALA A 629 11.26 -26.39 -13.11
C ALA A 629 10.83 -26.80 -11.68
N ASN A 630 10.21 -25.89 -10.92
CA ASN A 630 9.64 -26.18 -9.60
C ASN A 630 8.38 -27.05 -9.72
N ALA A 631 7.50 -26.78 -10.66
CA ALA A 631 6.27 -27.54 -10.88
C ALA A 631 6.57 -28.95 -11.39
N GLU A 632 7.58 -29.10 -12.27
CA GLU A 632 8.07 -30.40 -12.73
C GLU A 632 8.66 -31.22 -11.58
N MET A 633 9.43 -30.59 -10.70
CA MET A 633 10.03 -31.25 -9.53
C MET A 633 8.96 -31.71 -8.53
N GLU A 634 7.88 -30.95 -8.37
CA GLU A 634 6.73 -31.32 -7.54
C GLU A 634 5.92 -32.48 -8.14
N ARG A 635 5.73 -32.46 -9.46
CA ARG A 635 5.07 -33.53 -10.21
C ARG A 635 5.84 -34.85 -10.07
N ASN A 636 7.15 -34.82 -10.29
CA ASN A 636 8.02 -35.98 -10.18
C ASN A 636 8.06 -36.54 -8.74
N ALA A 637 8.10 -35.67 -7.72
CA ALA A 637 8.03 -36.07 -6.32
C ALA A 637 6.66 -36.66 -5.93
N ALA A 638 5.57 -36.28 -6.57
CA ALA A 638 4.26 -36.89 -6.38
C ALA A 638 4.18 -38.28 -7.03
N HIS A 639 4.80 -38.49 -8.21
CA HIS A 639 4.84 -39.79 -8.92
C HIS A 639 5.84 -40.79 -8.31
N GLU A 640 6.98 -40.37 -7.72
CA GLU A 640 7.93 -41.26 -7.06
C GLU A 640 7.34 -41.96 -5.83
N THR A 641 6.29 -41.41 -5.21
CA THR A 641 5.63 -42.03 -4.05
C THR A 641 4.59 -43.08 -4.43
N GLU A 642 4.05 -43.13 -5.64
CA GLU A 642 3.21 -44.23 -6.12
C GLU A 642 4.02 -45.52 -6.30
N THR A 643 5.30 -45.42 -6.66
CA THR A 643 6.21 -46.59 -6.77
C THR A 643 6.76 -47.01 -5.39
N ALA A 644 6.66 -46.18 -4.35
CA ALA A 644 7.15 -46.51 -3.01
C ALA A 644 6.09 -47.16 -2.10
N SER A 645 4.82 -47.22 -2.52
CA SER A 645 3.73 -47.87 -1.73
C SER A 645 3.83 -49.38 -1.68
N ASP A 646 4.73 -50.01 -2.47
CA ASP A 646 5.01 -51.46 -2.46
C ASP A 646 6.10 -51.87 -1.47
N MET A 647 6.58 -50.99 -0.59
CA MET A 647 7.56 -51.34 0.44
C MET A 647 6.91 -51.59 1.80
N THR A 648 6.98 -52.80 2.30
CA THR A 648 6.51 -53.16 3.66
C THR A 648 7.63 -53.13 4.67
N LEU A 649 7.36 -52.47 5.82
CA LEU A 649 8.26 -52.46 6.99
C LEU A 649 8.22 -53.80 7.70
N ARG A 650 9.36 -54.46 7.82
CA ARG A 650 9.47 -55.72 8.63
C ARG A 650 9.56 -55.38 10.13
N ARG A 651 9.14 -56.31 10.96
CA ARG A 651 9.12 -56.17 12.42
C ARG A 651 10.54 -55.97 13.08
N ASP A 652 11.59 -56.09 12.28
CA ASP A 652 12.97 -55.84 12.69
C ASP A 652 13.51 -54.46 12.33
N GLY A 653 12.66 -53.58 11.75
CA GLY A 653 13.02 -52.20 11.39
C GLY A 653 13.72 -52.04 10.02
N SER A 654 13.79 -53.09 9.19
CA SER A 654 14.38 -53.04 7.86
C SER A 654 13.32 -52.95 6.76
N TRP A 655 13.65 -52.22 5.66
CA TRP A 655 12.80 -52.11 4.46
C TRP A 655 13.18 -53.18 3.46
N SER A 656 12.19 -53.86 2.83
CA SER A 656 12.42 -54.74 1.71
C SER A 656 11.38 -54.59 0.66
N ALA A 657 11.81 -54.52 -0.63
CA ALA A 657 10.94 -54.55 -1.80
C ALA A 657 10.39 -55.95 -2.09
N LEU A 658 9.15 -56.06 -2.53
CA LEU A 658 8.57 -57.31 -3.05
C LEU A 658 9.26 -57.73 -4.36
N PRO A 659 9.53 -59.02 -4.56
CA PRO A 659 10.28 -59.46 -5.74
C PRO A 659 9.39 -59.53 -6.97
N THR A 660 9.70 -58.72 -8.00
CA THR A 660 9.26 -58.95 -9.35
C THR A 660 10.18 -59.98 -10.02
N ALA A 661 9.56 -60.98 -10.66
CA ALA A 661 10.21 -62.14 -11.26
C ALA A 661 11.11 -61.78 -12.44
N SER A 662 12.29 -62.50 -12.38
CA SER A 662 13.17 -62.92 -13.51
C SER A 662 13.90 -61.86 -14.34
N HIS A 663 15.24 -61.75 -14.22
CA HIS A 663 16.16 -62.49 -15.12
C HIS A 663 17.59 -62.48 -14.56
N ARG A 664 18.27 -63.68 -14.75
CA ARG A 664 19.63 -64.04 -14.34
C ARG A 664 20.68 -63.22 -15.10
N ALA A 665 21.80 -62.87 -14.47
CA ALA A 665 23.10 -63.47 -14.70
C ALA A 665 24.24 -62.76 -13.96
N SER A 666 24.90 -63.58 -13.13
CA SER A 666 26.36 -63.77 -12.94
C SER A 666 27.33 -62.58 -12.79
N GLY A 667 28.05 -62.58 -11.65
CA GLY A 667 29.48 -62.47 -11.66
C GLY A 667 30.14 -61.60 -10.62
N GLN A 668 30.52 -62.21 -9.48
CA GLN A 668 31.75 -62.08 -8.70
C GLN A 668 32.47 -60.75 -8.52
N GLY A 669 32.72 -60.34 -7.28
CA GLY A 669 34.03 -60.07 -6.78
C GLY A 669 34.12 -59.01 -5.66
N ALA A 670 34.35 -59.44 -4.52
CA ALA A 670 34.84 -59.10 -3.22
C ALA A 670 35.63 -57.79 -2.97
N THR A 671 35.33 -57.20 -1.81
CA THR A 671 36.26 -56.62 -0.74
C THR A 671 37.03 -55.35 -1.14
N GLU A 672 37.12 -54.30 -0.37
CA GLU A 672 37.61 -54.17 1.02
C GLU A 672 37.43 -52.71 1.53
N VAL A 673 37.58 -52.49 2.81
CA VAL A 673 37.30 -51.36 3.69
C VAL A 673 38.47 -50.40 3.83
N ALA A 674 38.19 -49.08 3.85
CA ALA A 674 38.76 -47.95 4.59
C ALA A 674 40.27 -47.67 4.58
N PRO A 675 40.85 -46.52 5.04
CA PRO A 675 40.28 -45.33 5.74
C PRO A 675 40.79 -43.94 5.27
N TYR A 676 40.33 -42.93 6.00
CA TYR A 676 40.68 -41.51 6.04
C TYR A 676 42.13 -41.09 5.79
N GLY A 677 42.31 -39.98 5.07
CA GLY A 677 43.56 -39.21 5.01
C GLY A 677 43.42 -37.99 4.11
N GLY A 678 43.48 -36.79 4.69
CA GLY A 678 43.38 -35.51 3.98
C GLY A 678 44.62 -35.13 3.19
N SER A 679 44.45 -34.27 2.25
CA SER A 679 45.21 -33.02 2.01
C SER A 679 45.03 -32.45 0.60
N SER A 680 44.93 -31.13 0.60
CA SER A 680 45.34 -30.15 -0.39
C SER A 680 44.81 -30.26 -1.87
N CYS A 681 43.99 -29.26 -2.18
CA CYS A 681 43.61 -28.88 -3.53
C CYS A 681 44.70 -28.07 -4.25
N HIS A 682 44.95 -28.39 -5.49
CA HIS A 682 45.41 -27.47 -6.54
C HIS A 682 44.51 -27.59 -7.74
N PRO A 683 44.19 -26.48 -8.46
CA PRO A 683 43.25 -26.51 -9.57
C PRO A 683 43.93 -26.76 -10.90
N GLU A 684 43.48 -27.78 -11.60
CA GLU A 684 43.79 -27.91 -13.02
C GLU A 684 42.55 -28.22 -13.85
N GLN A 685 42.30 -27.26 -14.75
CA GLN A 685 41.71 -27.42 -16.08
C GLN A 685 40.47 -28.33 -16.20
N ALA A 686 39.32 -27.74 -16.09
CA ALA A 686 38.10 -28.28 -16.68
C ALA A 686 38.07 -27.97 -18.17
N LYS A 687 38.27 -28.99 -19.01
CA LYS A 687 37.98 -28.97 -20.44
C LYS A 687 36.49 -28.71 -20.66
N ARG A 688 36.20 -27.70 -21.46
CA ARG A 688 34.91 -27.45 -22.08
C ARG A 688 34.46 -28.73 -22.80
N VAL A 689 33.40 -29.33 -22.31
CA VAL A 689 32.61 -30.30 -23.05
C VAL A 689 31.44 -29.50 -23.63
N GLU A 690 31.56 -29.18 -24.92
CA GLU A 690 30.42 -28.82 -25.75
C GLU A 690 29.60 -30.10 -25.95
N GLY A 691 28.53 -30.22 -25.23
CA GLY A 691 27.52 -31.25 -25.35
C GLY A 691 26.16 -30.59 -25.22
N SER A 692 25.57 -30.27 -26.37
CA SER A 692 24.17 -29.94 -26.51
C SER A 692 23.33 -31.09 -25.95
N HIS A 693 22.77 -30.92 -24.79
CA HIS A 693 21.54 -31.58 -24.39
C HIS A 693 20.47 -30.51 -24.31
N ALA A 694 19.79 -30.26 -25.44
CA ALA A 694 18.40 -29.90 -25.42
C ALA A 694 17.71 -31.09 -24.70
N GLY A 695 17.37 -30.92 -23.45
CA GLY A 695 16.47 -31.80 -22.72
C GLY A 695 15.16 -31.83 -23.50
N ASP A 696 14.72 -32.97 -23.93
CA ASP A 696 13.38 -33.21 -24.43
C ASP A 696 12.42 -32.84 -23.27
N PHE A 697 11.80 -31.67 -23.34
CA PHE A 697 10.68 -31.33 -22.48
C PHE A 697 9.53 -32.25 -22.90
N GLU A 698 9.10 -33.15 -22.01
CA GLU A 698 7.90 -33.93 -22.21
C GLU A 698 6.67 -32.99 -22.29
N SER A 699 6.01 -33.00 -23.43
CA SER A 699 4.77 -32.29 -23.64
C SER A 699 3.68 -32.85 -22.68
N VAL A 700 3.16 -31.98 -21.82
CA VAL A 700 2.17 -32.37 -20.79
C VAL A 700 0.77 -32.14 -21.34
N HIS A 701 -0.03 -33.18 -21.45
CA HIS A 701 -1.41 -33.12 -21.94
C HIS A 701 -2.46 -33.08 -20.81
N THR A 702 -2.04 -33.20 -19.56
CA THR A 702 -2.95 -33.12 -18.38
C THR A 702 -2.28 -32.32 -17.26
N LEU A 703 -3.07 -31.53 -16.52
CA LEU A 703 -2.63 -30.76 -15.36
C LEU A 703 -3.54 -30.96 -14.16
N SER A 704 -2.96 -31.04 -12.98
CA SER A 704 -3.67 -30.91 -11.71
C SER A 704 -3.97 -29.45 -11.37
N LEU A 705 -4.87 -29.18 -10.41
CA LEU A 705 -5.18 -27.81 -10.00
C LEU A 705 -3.97 -27.05 -9.40
N PRO A 706 -3.10 -27.64 -8.56
CA PRO A 706 -1.84 -27.01 -8.17
C PRO A 706 -0.96 -26.58 -9.34
N GLU A 707 -0.82 -27.42 -10.36
CA GLU A 707 -0.02 -27.12 -11.57
C GLU A 707 -0.67 -26.00 -12.40
N VAL A 708 -1.99 -25.98 -12.55
CA VAL A 708 -2.71 -24.87 -13.22
C VAL A 708 -2.44 -23.52 -12.53
N LEU A 709 -2.28 -23.51 -11.22
CA LEU A 709 -1.96 -22.27 -10.50
C LEU A 709 -0.53 -21.75 -10.75
N THR A 710 0.38 -22.57 -11.24
CA THR A 710 1.73 -22.14 -11.63
C THR A 710 1.79 -21.54 -13.04
N LEU A 711 0.74 -21.73 -13.83
CA LEU A 711 0.66 -21.14 -15.17
C LEU A 711 0.50 -19.63 -15.10
N THR A 712 1.11 -18.94 -16.04
CA THR A 712 0.76 -17.55 -16.31
C THR A 712 -0.66 -17.44 -16.87
N VAL A 713 -1.24 -16.27 -16.83
CA VAL A 713 -2.57 -16.01 -17.42
C VAL A 713 -2.55 -16.36 -18.91
N ASP A 714 -1.47 -16.06 -19.65
CA ASP A 714 -1.33 -16.33 -21.07
C ASP A 714 -1.21 -17.83 -21.36
N GLN A 715 -0.43 -18.56 -20.58
CA GLN A 715 -0.35 -20.01 -20.65
C GLN A 715 -1.70 -20.67 -20.32
N ALA A 716 -2.36 -20.18 -19.28
CA ALA A 716 -3.68 -20.68 -18.87
C ALA A 716 -4.77 -20.40 -19.93
N LEU A 717 -4.69 -19.25 -20.63
CA LEU A 717 -5.58 -18.91 -21.75
C LEU A 717 -5.52 -19.96 -22.87
N SER A 718 -4.32 -20.38 -23.23
CA SER A 718 -4.10 -21.41 -24.26
C SER A 718 -4.51 -22.79 -23.76
N ALA A 719 -4.04 -23.18 -22.56
CA ALA A 719 -4.26 -24.52 -22.01
C ALA A 719 -5.73 -24.81 -21.65
N LEU A 720 -6.51 -23.80 -21.27
CA LEU A 720 -7.88 -23.96 -20.75
C LEU A 720 -8.93 -23.36 -21.70
N ALA A 721 -8.64 -23.25 -22.99
CA ALA A 721 -9.53 -22.66 -24.00
C ALA A 721 -10.92 -23.36 -24.07
N HIS A 722 -10.97 -24.66 -23.77
CA HIS A 722 -12.21 -25.43 -23.68
C HIS A 722 -13.13 -25.04 -22.50
N LEU A 723 -12.62 -24.33 -21.49
CA LEU A 723 -13.36 -23.86 -20.32
C LEU A 723 -13.83 -22.41 -20.51
N LYS A 724 -14.88 -22.19 -21.30
CA LYS A 724 -15.35 -20.86 -21.69
C LYS A 724 -15.40 -19.84 -20.53
N LYS A 725 -15.98 -20.21 -19.37
CA LYS A 725 -16.08 -19.28 -18.21
C LYS A 725 -14.72 -18.89 -17.61
N VAL A 726 -13.76 -19.79 -17.66
CA VAL A 726 -12.38 -19.55 -17.23
C VAL A 726 -11.69 -18.68 -18.28
N TRP A 727 -11.84 -19.04 -19.55
CA TRP A 727 -11.26 -18.34 -20.69
C TRP A 727 -11.71 -16.87 -20.75
N ASP A 728 -13.01 -16.60 -20.64
CA ASP A 728 -13.56 -15.23 -20.64
C ASP A 728 -12.90 -14.34 -19.56
N LYS A 729 -12.62 -14.90 -18.38
CA LYS A 729 -11.95 -14.18 -17.28
C LYS A 729 -10.45 -13.99 -17.51
N LEU A 730 -9.79 -15.00 -18.04
CA LEU A 730 -8.38 -14.93 -18.38
C LEU A 730 -8.14 -13.93 -19.51
N GLN A 731 -9.04 -13.84 -20.50
CA GLN A 731 -8.96 -12.87 -21.58
C GLN A 731 -9.02 -11.43 -21.05
N ILE A 732 -9.87 -11.12 -20.06
CA ILE A 732 -9.91 -9.81 -19.42
C ILE A 732 -8.56 -9.49 -18.74
N LEU A 733 -7.96 -10.46 -18.06
CA LEU A 733 -6.64 -10.26 -17.43
C LEU A 733 -5.54 -10.03 -18.48
N HIS A 734 -5.55 -10.79 -19.57
CA HIS A 734 -4.62 -10.62 -20.70
C HIS A 734 -4.79 -9.22 -21.31
N ASP A 735 -6.02 -8.79 -21.62
CA ASP A 735 -6.33 -7.49 -22.21
C ASP A 735 -5.89 -6.31 -21.33
N LEU A 736 -5.80 -6.54 -20.03
CA LEU A 736 -5.29 -5.58 -19.05
C LEU A 736 -3.75 -5.62 -18.90
N GLY A 737 -3.04 -6.38 -19.73
CA GLY A 737 -1.59 -6.52 -19.66
C GLY A 737 -1.10 -7.28 -18.41
N LEU A 738 -1.93 -8.17 -17.85
CA LEU A 738 -1.59 -9.03 -16.72
C LEU A 738 -1.27 -10.47 -17.17
N GLY A 739 -1.02 -10.68 -18.46
CA GLY A 739 -0.79 -11.99 -19.07
C GLY A 739 0.37 -12.77 -18.46
N TYR A 740 1.39 -12.08 -17.96
CA TYR A 740 2.59 -12.67 -17.37
C TYR A 740 2.42 -13.13 -15.92
N LEU A 741 1.40 -12.66 -15.19
CA LEU A 741 1.17 -13.04 -13.80
C LEU A 741 0.75 -14.50 -13.69
N THR A 742 1.28 -15.23 -12.70
CA THR A 742 0.82 -16.57 -12.42
C THR A 742 -0.51 -16.55 -11.65
N LEU A 743 -1.37 -17.53 -11.90
CA LEU A 743 -2.67 -17.63 -11.22
C LEU A 743 -2.52 -17.80 -9.69
N GLY A 744 -1.42 -18.41 -9.25
CA GLY A 744 -1.05 -18.63 -7.86
C GLY A 744 -0.36 -17.44 -7.18
N GLU A 745 0.00 -16.38 -7.93
CA GLU A 745 0.66 -15.20 -7.41
C GLU A 745 -0.13 -14.59 -6.26
N ALA A 746 0.55 -14.32 -5.15
CA ALA A 746 -0.10 -13.74 -3.97
C ALA A 746 -0.39 -12.25 -4.19
N THR A 747 -1.62 -11.81 -3.95
CA THR A 747 -2.02 -10.41 -4.19
C THR A 747 -1.20 -9.36 -3.40
N PRO A 748 -0.67 -9.64 -2.19
CA PRO A 748 0.22 -8.70 -1.51
C PRO A 748 1.58 -8.50 -2.20
N ALA A 749 1.99 -9.41 -3.11
CA ALA A 749 3.25 -9.31 -3.86
C ALA A 749 3.12 -8.41 -5.10
N LEU A 750 1.90 -8.09 -5.52
CA LEU A 750 1.63 -7.29 -6.70
C LEU A 750 2.07 -5.82 -6.53
N SER A 751 2.58 -5.23 -7.60
CA SER A 751 2.82 -3.80 -7.69
C SER A 751 1.51 -2.99 -7.58
N GLY A 752 1.61 -1.66 -7.40
CA GLY A 752 0.42 -0.79 -7.33
C GLY A 752 -0.44 -0.88 -8.58
N GLY A 753 0.19 -0.77 -9.75
CA GLY A 753 -0.49 -0.83 -11.04
C GLY A 753 -1.11 -2.21 -11.34
N GLU A 754 -0.41 -3.30 -11.03
CA GLU A 754 -0.96 -4.68 -11.16
C GLU A 754 -2.20 -4.87 -10.29
N ALA A 755 -2.16 -4.39 -9.04
CA ALA A 755 -3.29 -4.46 -8.13
C ALA A 755 -4.50 -3.66 -8.65
N GLN A 756 -4.29 -2.46 -9.19
CA GLN A 756 -5.36 -1.66 -9.80
C GLN A 756 -5.98 -2.37 -11.02
N ARG A 757 -5.13 -2.87 -11.94
CA ARG A 757 -5.60 -3.59 -13.13
C ARG A 757 -6.37 -4.87 -12.76
N LEU A 758 -5.93 -5.57 -11.70
CA LEU A 758 -6.65 -6.74 -11.20
C LEU A 758 -8.00 -6.37 -10.54
N LYS A 759 -8.10 -5.22 -9.86
CA LYS A 759 -9.40 -4.67 -9.38
C LYS A 759 -10.31 -4.40 -10.57
N LEU A 760 -9.79 -3.70 -11.58
CA LEU A 760 -10.55 -3.40 -12.80
C LEU A 760 -11.08 -4.68 -13.47
N ALA A 761 -10.26 -5.73 -13.60
CA ALA A 761 -10.67 -7.02 -14.14
C ALA A 761 -11.89 -7.61 -13.41
N SER A 762 -12.00 -7.39 -12.11
CA SER A 762 -13.13 -7.88 -11.32
C SER A 762 -14.43 -7.12 -11.61
N GLU A 763 -14.34 -5.83 -11.90
CA GLU A 763 -15.50 -4.97 -12.16
C GLU A 763 -15.98 -5.04 -13.63
N MET A 764 -15.08 -5.26 -14.59
CA MET A 764 -15.42 -5.40 -16.02
C MET A 764 -16.41 -6.54 -16.34
N ARG A 765 -16.65 -7.44 -15.41
CA ARG A 765 -17.60 -8.57 -15.58
C ARG A 765 -19.06 -8.20 -15.34
N ARG A 766 -19.32 -7.01 -14.82
CA ARG A 766 -20.67 -6.49 -14.57
C ARG A 766 -21.14 -5.66 -15.77
N SER A 767 -22.44 -5.36 -15.86
CA SER A 767 -22.93 -4.37 -16.81
C SER A 767 -22.24 -3.04 -16.56
N GLN A 768 -21.77 -2.41 -17.60
CA GLN A 768 -21.02 -1.15 -17.55
C GLN A 768 -21.94 0.05 -17.88
N ASP A 769 -23.12 -0.23 -18.45
CA ASP A 769 -24.11 0.81 -18.71
C ASP A 769 -24.43 1.54 -17.39
N ASP A 770 -24.57 2.84 -17.45
CA ASP A 770 -24.90 3.69 -16.30
C ASP A 770 -23.90 3.62 -15.12
N THR A 771 -22.64 3.22 -15.38
CA THR A 771 -21.59 3.16 -14.37
C THR A 771 -20.60 4.32 -14.54
N LEU A 772 -20.29 4.98 -13.41
CA LEU A 772 -19.17 5.89 -13.31
C LEU A 772 -17.96 5.14 -12.72
N PHE A 773 -16.90 5.00 -13.52
CA PHE A 773 -15.62 4.51 -13.06
C PHE A 773 -14.69 5.66 -12.65
N ILE A 774 -14.11 5.56 -11.48
CA ILE A 774 -13.12 6.51 -10.97
C ILE A 774 -11.78 5.79 -10.83
N PHE A 775 -10.73 6.33 -11.45
CA PHE A 775 -9.36 5.82 -11.33
C PHE A 775 -8.49 6.85 -10.64
N ASP A 776 -7.73 6.41 -9.64
CA ASP A 776 -6.79 7.26 -8.90
C ASP A 776 -5.36 6.89 -9.28
N GLU A 777 -4.72 7.75 -10.08
CA GLU A 777 -3.36 7.60 -10.62
C GLU A 777 -3.08 6.20 -11.24
N PRO A 778 -3.85 5.76 -12.24
CA PRO A 778 -3.73 4.40 -12.77
C PRO A 778 -2.47 4.16 -13.62
N THR A 779 -1.74 5.20 -14.02
CA THR A 779 -0.48 5.08 -14.80
C THR A 779 0.74 4.86 -13.91
N ILE A 780 0.58 4.86 -12.58
CA ILE A 780 1.69 4.66 -11.64
C ILE A 780 2.52 3.42 -12.00
N GLY A 781 3.83 3.64 -12.22
CA GLY A 781 4.78 2.57 -12.49
C GLY A 781 4.56 1.85 -13.82
N LEU A 782 3.91 2.49 -14.79
CA LEU A 782 3.69 1.93 -16.12
C LEU A 782 4.70 2.48 -17.15
N HIS A 783 5.23 1.58 -17.95
CA HIS A 783 5.95 1.93 -19.17
C HIS A 783 4.97 2.58 -20.18
N PRO A 784 5.40 3.51 -21.07
CA PRO A 784 4.52 4.12 -22.08
C PRO A 784 3.67 3.13 -22.89
N LEU A 785 4.20 1.96 -23.22
CA LEU A 785 3.45 0.89 -23.91
C LEU A 785 2.32 0.29 -23.02
N ASP A 786 2.52 0.25 -21.72
CA ASP A 786 1.48 -0.22 -20.78
C ASP A 786 0.41 0.87 -20.59
N VAL A 787 0.81 2.15 -20.63
CA VAL A 787 -0.13 3.29 -20.65
C VAL A 787 -1.01 3.22 -21.91
N GLU A 788 -0.43 2.90 -23.07
CA GLU A 788 -1.17 2.66 -24.32
C GLU A 788 -2.23 1.56 -24.13
N THR A 789 -1.84 0.43 -23.54
CA THR A 789 -2.76 -0.68 -23.25
C THR A 789 -3.88 -0.26 -22.31
N LEU A 790 -3.56 0.47 -21.25
CA LEU A 790 -4.53 0.96 -20.27
C LEU A 790 -5.55 1.90 -20.93
N ILE A 791 -5.11 2.86 -21.74
CA ILE A 791 -6.00 3.80 -22.46
C ILE A 791 -6.95 3.01 -23.38
N GLY A 792 -6.44 1.99 -24.08
CA GLY A 792 -7.27 1.09 -24.88
C GLY A 792 -8.37 0.36 -24.08
N VAL A 793 -8.09 -0.02 -22.85
CA VAL A 793 -9.09 -0.61 -21.94
C VAL A 793 -10.12 0.42 -21.48
N LEU A 794 -9.69 1.64 -21.13
CA LEU A 794 -10.61 2.73 -20.76
C LEU A 794 -11.54 3.07 -21.93
N GLN A 795 -11.04 3.04 -23.17
CA GLN A 795 -11.84 3.20 -24.37
C GLN A 795 -12.92 2.12 -24.50
N LYS A 796 -12.56 0.84 -24.27
CA LYS A 796 -13.54 -0.26 -24.27
C LYS A 796 -14.65 -0.05 -23.23
N LEU A 797 -14.34 0.46 -22.04
CA LEU A 797 -15.35 0.77 -21.01
C LEU A 797 -16.35 1.82 -21.52
N ILE A 798 -15.85 2.89 -22.17
CA ILE A 798 -16.67 3.97 -22.71
C ILE A 798 -17.56 3.46 -23.84
N GLU A 799 -17.04 2.62 -24.74
CA GLU A 799 -17.80 1.99 -25.81
C GLU A 799 -18.94 1.11 -25.31
N HIS A 800 -18.83 0.61 -24.07
CA HIS A 800 -19.87 -0.16 -23.38
C HIS A 800 -20.77 0.72 -22.48
N GLY A 801 -20.77 2.04 -22.67
CA GLY A 801 -21.68 2.97 -22.00
C GLY A 801 -21.20 3.53 -20.67
N ALA A 802 -19.96 3.24 -20.24
CA ALA A 802 -19.41 3.77 -19.00
C ALA A 802 -18.99 5.25 -19.13
N THR A 803 -19.07 5.99 -18.04
CA THR A 803 -18.39 7.27 -17.85
C THR A 803 -17.11 7.02 -17.07
N VAL A 804 -15.99 7.60 -17.49
CA VAL A 804 -14.67 7.36 -16.88
C VAL A 804 -14.08 8.68 -16.41
N VAL A 805 -13.70 8.75 -15.13
CA VAL A 805 -12.94 9.87 -14.54
C VAL A 805 -11.61 9.35 -14.01
N VAL A 806 -10.54 10.00 -14.39
CA VAL A 806 -9.17 9.63 -14.00
C VAL A 806 -8.52 10.80 -13.29
N ILE A 807 -7.98 10.59 -12.10
CA ILE A 807 -7.08 11.56 -11.44
C ILE A 807 -5.69 11.24 -11.96
N GLU A 808 -5.01 12.17 -12.64
CA GLU A 808 -3.74 11.87 -13.29
C GLU A 808 -2.79 13.06 -13.44
N HIS A 809 -1.48 12.72 -13.55
CA HIS A 809 -0.39 13.64 -13.85
C HIS A 809 0.34 13.29 -15.16
N ASP A 810 0.15 12.08 -15.66
CA ASP A 810 0.77 11.57 -16.87
C ASP A 810 0.25 12.32 -18.10
N LEU A 811 1.17 12.92 -18.87
CA LEU A 811 0.80 13.75 -20.03
C LEU A 811 0.22 12.93 -21.17
N ASP A 812 0.61 11.67 -21.33
CA ASP A 812 0.07 10.78 -22.34
C ASP A 812 -1.40 10.46 -22.02
N MET A 813 -1.73 10.15 -20.78
CA MET A 813 -3.12 9.95 -20.33
C MET A 813 -3.95 11.22 -20.53
N ILE A 814 -3.45 12.39 -20.10
CA ILE A 814 -4.14 13.68 -20.24
C ILE A 814 -4.39 14.03 -21.70
N ALA A 815 -3.41 13.79 -22.58
CA ALA A 815 -3.52 14.09 -24.01
C ALA A 815 -4.52 13.19 -24.76
N ASN A 816 -4.84 12.00 -24.20
CA ASN A 816 -5.83 11.08 -24.72
C ASN A 816 -7.23 11.27 -24.09
N ALA A 817 -7.41 12.19 -23.13
CA ALA A 817 -8.71 12.47 -22.53
C ALA A 817 -9.64 13.25 -23.49
N ASP A 818 -10.95 13.07 -23.34
CA ASP A 818 -11.95 13.90 -24.04
C ASP A 818 -12.10 15.25 -23.34
N TYR A 819 -12.04 15.25 -22.01
CA TYR A 819 -12.22 16.42 -21.18
C TYR A 819 -11.18 16.46 -20.05
N VAL A 820 -10.67 17.62 -19.75
CA VAL A 820 -9.66 17.83 -18.70
C VAL A 820 -10.17 18.88 -17.73
N ILE A 821 -10.02 18.63 -16.43
CA ILE A 821 -10.23 19.59 -15.34
C ILE A 821 -8.89 19.79 -14.66
N ASP A 822 -8.29 20.97 -14.80
CA ASP A 822 -7.00 21.30 -14.18
C ASP A 822 -7.21 22.08 -12.88
N MET A 823 -6.76 21.49 -11.77
CA MET A 823 -6.87 22.05 -10.42
C MET A 823 -5.59 22.80 -10.04
N GLY A 824 -5.73 24.01 -9.53
CA GLY A 824 -4.57 24.82 -9.17
C GLY A 824 -4.94 26.21 -8.63
N PRO A 825 -4.08 27.23 -8.87
CA PRO A 825 -2.79 27.20 -9.63
C PRO A 825 -1.63 26.56 -8.89
N GLY A 826 -1.67 26.43 -7.58
CA GLY A 826 -0.66 25.82 -6.72
C GLY A 826 -1.22 24.71 -5.85
N GLY A 827 -0.44 24.29 -4.83
CA GLY A 827 -0.90 23.40 -3.77
C GLY A 827 -1.36 24.17 -2.52
N GLY A 828 -2.05 23.52 -1.59
CA GLY A 828 -2.50 24.13 -0.34
C GLY A 828 -3.47 25.30 -0.56
N GLU A 829 -3.32 26.38 0.20
CA GLU A 829 -4.21 27.55 0.17
C GLU A 829 -4.22 28.28 -1.18
N THR A 830 -3.14 28.19 -1.94
CA THR A 830 -3.05 28.78 -3.29
C THR A 830 -3.72 27.92 -4.36
N GLY A 831 -4.11 26.68 -4.02
CA GLY A 831 -4.79 25.72 -4.86
C GLY A 831 -6.31 25.74 -4.73
N GLY A 832 -6.92 24.58 -4.92
CA GLY A 832 -8.33 24.33 -4.63
C GLY A 832 -9.33 25.00 -5.56
N ARG A 833 -8.91 25.39 -6.79
CA ARG A 833 -9.76 26.02 -7.80
C ARG A 833 -9.61 25.29 -9.13
N ILE A 834 -10.63 25.31 -9.94
CA ILE A 834 -10.52 24.91 -11.35
C ILE A 834 -9.86 26.08 -12.09
N VAL A 835 -8.67 25.87 -12.64
CA VAL A 835 -7.87 26.88 -13.37
C VAL A 835 -8.17 26.84 -14.86
N ALA A 836 -8.41 25.63 -15.37
CA ALA A 836 -8.77 25.40 -16.76
C ALA A 836 -9.65 24.16 -16.88
N GLU A 837 -10.57 24.17 -17.82
CA GLU A 837 -11.37 23.01 -18.17
C GLU A 837 -11.67 23.02 -19.69
N GLY A 838 -11.85 21.82 -20.24
CA GLY A 838 -12.13 21.68 -21.70
C GLY A 838 -11.36 20.50 -22.28
N THR A 839 -11.25 20.50 -23.63
CA THR A 839 -10.40 19.51 -24.31
C THR A 839 -8.93 19.70 -23.97
N PRO A 840 -8.08 18.68 -24.14
CA PRO A 840 -6.64 18.82 -23.93
C PRO A 840 -6.02 20.03 -24.65
N ALA A 841 -6.47 20.31 -25.90
CA ALA A 841 -5.99 21.45 -26.66
C ALA A 841 -6.43 22.80 -26.05
N GLN A 842 -7.64 22.89 -25.49
CA GLN A 842 -8.14 24.11 -24.84
C GLN A 842 -7.37 24.37 -23.53
N VAL A 843 -7.08 23.31 -22.73
CA VAL A 843 -6.28 23.44 -21.52
C VAL A 843 -4.84 23.80 -21.86
N ALA A 844 -4.24 23.21 -22.89
CA ALA A 844 -2.89 23.56 -23.39
C ALA A 844 -2.77 25.02 -23.81
N ALA A 845 -3.83 25.62 -24.35
CA ALA A 845 -3.87 27.02 -24.74
C ALA A 845 -4.06 28.00 -23.57
N ASN A 846 -4.43 27.51 -22.38
CA ASN A 846 -4.69 28.34 -21.20
C ASN A 846 -3.39 28.68 -20.46
N GLN A 847 -3.00 29.96 -20.47
CA GLN A 847 -1.77 30.44 -19.84
C GLN A 847 -1.74 30.31 -18.31
N MET A 848 -2.90 30.22 -17.66
CA MET A 848 -3.01 30.06 -16.21
C MET A 848 -2.80 28.61 -15.79
N SER A 849 -2.97 27.66 -16.69
CA SER A 849 -2.76 26.24 -16.44
C SER A 849 -1.27 25.89 -16.44
N LEU A 850 -0.78 25.40 -15.30
CA LEU A 850 0.60 24.89 -15.23
C LEU A 850 0.70 23.57 -16.01
N THR A 851 -0.28 22.68 -15.88
CA THR A 851 -0.38 21.43 -16.65
C THR A 851 -0.45 21.74 -18.14
N GLY A 852 -1.22 22.76 -18.53
CA GLY A 852 -1.38 23.18 -19.92
C GLY A 852 -0.06 23.53 -20.61
N ARG A 853 0.90 24.13 -19.89
CA ARG A 853 2.23 24.46 -20.44
C ARG A 853 3.03 23.21 -20.85
N TYR A 854 2.95 22.13 -20.05
CA TYR A 854 3.62 20.86 -20.36
C TYR A 854 2.85 20.11 -21.45
N LEU A 855 1.53 20.12 -21.36
CA LEU A 855 0.64 19.50 -22.35
C LEU A 855 0.77 20.12 -23.74
N ALA A 856 0.98 21.44 -23.85
CA ALA A 856 1.23 22.11 -25.12
C ALA A 856 2.44 21.51 -25.84
N ARG A 857 3.57 21.32 -25.12
CA ARG A 857 4.78 20.70 -25.67
C ARG A 857 4.52 19.25 -26.12
N GLU A 858 3.68 18.55 -25.36
CA GLU A 858 3.31 17.16 -25.66
C GLU A 858 2.41 17.07 -26.90
N LEU A 859 1.53 18.03 -27.15
CA LEU A 859 0.64 18.07 -28.29
C LEU A 859 1.29 18.60 -29.58
N GLU A 860 2.27 19.53 -29.48
CA GLU A 860 2.98 20.14 -30.61
C GLU A 860 4.00 19.18 -31.26
N GLY A 861 4.53 18.23 -30.59
CA GLY A 861 5.46 17.23 -31.14
C GLY A 861 4.68 16.07 -31.76
#